data_3cf35456d2f02fd32d420fb4db37fc44
#
_entry.id   3cf35456d2f02fd32d420fb4db37fc44
#
_cell.length_a   1.000
_cell.length_b   1.000
_cell.length_c   1.000
_cell.angle_alpha   90.00
_cell.angle_beta   90.00
_cell.angle_gamma   90.00
#
_symmetry.space_group_name_H-M   'P 1'
#
loop_
_entity.id
_entity.type
_entity.pdbx_description
1 polymer ?
#
loop_
_entity_poly.entity_id
_entity_poly.type
_entity_poly.pdbx_seq_one_letter_code
_entity_poly.pdbx_strand_id
1 'polypeptide(L)'
;MRIGILTLTCLVAIADTLPANAQTAPDVQSSIASPDGAAMMKSVQSSMNYYDGTMNIQIPLYTLSEFGLSVPIQLRYKTSGIKVEDTASSVGLGWEVSAGGKITRIVQGKPDETETYGYCNNINHTPDNMFRKIFRHPQSSQRWQYNKEVDTAPDLFYYEIPGASGMFVCDHTGKVHTIPYQHIDIQWVDKTYFEITEPSGNRYILGETETSREVSLMQQPEVEDIRYTSTWLLDRAEDQFGNKISFSYQIGTSYTIKNMRESYTFSTGAGYSRKTPEQLNYKSKDRSTSLTLETPKYLYQIKGKNRTISFSLGMQYSNASPMYYKGFDVLESGWSAGIRFRYSWFNNNALKLIGVDRTSGSEYEKIADFQYYKKHNLPARNSKDFDNWGYYNGRGNTTLFPHFENYGEGYGLWIEDGAKHDPDLEYAQANTLNRIDFGTGGYEEYKYESNEIYDYKYLKYETVGGLRIKEIIRSDGKNTYTTFLEYIPQFDAFPKVSGVRIGSAPAYFLHSLGLGTVSYWTSSHKMNNDLIFQSNSVEYYEVKEILPNGSYNIYEYHTGREPNHEDEYCTLYYWDSNTQGLKTENTSIKRIFNTTRFWRRGLLYRSSHYDSQNSLISRTQNHYSFGAPKEPSTIHGFIPEYNESNSALYGYKWYSEPVYLDKTVTEAGPYNTPSTVEYKYDTVYMVAKEIKETDGLGNTTIKRTSYSFDYQIDSDPMWPFPTSHPLLVLQSKKMIAPVETTVLKNGRVVQSEYMTYKFWRVPASADKASTLVVMPSMKWGLPLTTSLAANSFSPVTVQNGSDLVKDSKYKLQLFFDWYNSDGQLMGSHTPDGRYQSTLYGYSGTLPIAQIDNAVASPESPVHLPDNQAFHTSFEEEPDAISDPTSAKTGKKVFYGPYSIDLQNLDRGSYLLTYWQRTGRTGTWTPVEQTIEVGYDPTTHTIGGSYYIDEIRIIPYDARMTTYTYFPGIGKTSETDTNGMTTYYEYDRFGRLIRISDNNRNPLKAYSYQIKQ
;
A
#
# COMPACT_ATOMS: atom_id res chain seq x y z
N MET A 1 -15.04 -31.88 32.64
CA MET A 1 -14.03 -30.83 33.00
C MET A 1 -13.52 -30.24 31.70
N ARG A 2 -13.94 -29.04 31.35
CA ARG A 2 -13.55 -28.39 30.07
C ARG A 2 -12.23 -27.65 30.31
N ILE A 3 -11.16 -28.13 29.74
CA ILE A 3 -9.92 -27.38 29.64
C ILE A 3 -9.85 -26.87 28.20
N GLY A 4 -9.94 -25.56 28.06
CA GLY A 4 -9.89 -24.88 26.76
C GLY A 4 -8.47 -24.96 26.20
N ILE A 5 -8.39 -25.35 24.95
CA ILE A 5 -7.20 -25.30 24.11
C ILE A 5 -6.94 -23.81 23.79
N LEU A 6 -5.90 -23.26 24.37
CA LEU A 6 -5.35 -21.97 23.94
C LEU A 6 -4.38 -22.26 22.79
N THR A 7 -4.91 -22.20 21.58
CA THR A 7 -4.15 -22.33 20.34
C THR A 7 -3.15 -21.16 20.18
N LEU A 8 -1.98 -21.54 19.78
CA LEU A 8 -0.82 -20.71 19.39
C LEU A 8 -1.18 -19.75 18.24
N THR A 9 -1.78 -18.61 18.55
CA THR A 9 -2.12 -17.55 17.58
C THR A 9 -1.26 -16.31 17.80
N CYS A 10 -0.08 -16.43 18.42
CA CYS A 10 0.72 -15.27 18.82
C CYS A 10 1.80 -14.82 17.85
N LEU A 11 1.98 -15.45 16.68
CA LEU A 11 3.00 -15.00 15.72
C LEU A 11 2.43 -14.27 14.49
N VAL A 12 1.11 -14.27 14.31
CA VAL A 12 0.46 -13.51 13.22
C VAL A 12 -0.03 -12.12 13.70
N ALA A 13 -0.09 -11.89 15.00
CA ALA A 13 -0.64 -10.65 15.57
C ALA A 13 0.37 -9.48 15.66
N ILE A 14 1.63 -9.64 15.21
CA ILE A 14 2.59 -8.53 15.21
C ILE A 14 2.50 -7.67 13.93
N ALA A 15 1.86 -8.16 12.87
CA ALA A 15 1.70 -7.42 11.62
C ALA A 15 0.53 -6.41 11.62
N ASP A 16 -0.40 -6.49 12.57
CA ASP A 16 -1.64 -5.70 12.54
C ASP A 16 -1.63 -4.42 13.40
N THR A 17 -0.49 -3.94 13.88
CA THR A 17 -0.44 -2.73 14.72
C THR A 17 0.40 -1.59 14.14
N LEU A 18 0.63 -1.55 12.84
CA LEU A 18 1.06 -0.32 12.20
C LEU A 18 -0.20 0.49 11.85
N PRO A 19 -0.25 1.79 12.14
CA PRO A 19 -1.37 2.60 11.72
C PRO A 19 -1.44 2.56 10.19
N ALA A 20 -2.49 1.92 9.67
CA ALA A 20 -2.80 1.99 8.26
C ALA A 20 -3.00 3.45 7.89
N ASN A 21 -2.20 3.96 7.00
CA ASN A 21 -2.40 5.24 6.38
C ASN A 21 -3.78 5.27 5.71
N ALA A 22 -4.52 6.35 5.93
CA ALA A 22 -5.88 6.58 5.48
C ALA A 22 -6.81 5.42 5.89
N GLN A 23 -7.25 5.47 7.14
CA GLN A 23 -8.26 4.55 7.65
C GLN A 23 -9.48 4.57 6.73
N THR A 24 -9.70 3.46 6.03
CA THR A 24 -11.06 3.10 5.67
C THR A 24 -11.86 3.05 6.96
N ALA A 25 -13.02 3.71 6.99
CA ALA A 25 -13.93 3.64 8.13
C ALA A 25 -14.09 2.18 8.57
N PRO A 26 -14.11 1.90 9.89
CA PRO A 26 -14.35 0.55 10.35
C PRO A 26 -15.65 0.06 9.72
N ASP A 27 -15.58 -1.12 9.10
CA ASP A 27 -16.71 -1.78 8.45
C ASP A 27 -17.77 -2.07 9.51
N VAL A 28 -18.66 -1.12 9.75
CA VAL A 28 -19.87 -1.36 10.54
C VAL A 28 -20.83 -2.14 9.64
N GLN A 29 -20.74 -3.46 9.69
CA GLN A 29 -21.70 -4.36 9.06
C GLN A 29 -23.08 -4.13 9.68
N SER A 30 -23.83 -3.17 9.16
CA SER A 30 -25.18 -2.85 9.63
C SER A 30 -26.29 -3.50 8.81
N SER A 31 -25.98 -4.35 7.84
CA SER A 31 -26.98 -5.19 7.18
C SER A 31 -26.48 -6.63 7.11
N ILE A 32 -27.29 -7.57 7.59
CA ILE A 32 -27.04 -9.01 7.42
C ILE A 32 -27.20 -9.30 5.93
N ALA A 33 -26.09 -9.17 5.19
CA ALA A 33 -26.02 -9.66 3.82
C ALA A 33 -26.29 -11.17 3.86
N SER A 34 -27.01 -11.70 2.87
CA SER A 34 -27.13 -13.16 2.73
C SER A 34 -25.73 -13.78 2.66
N PRO A 35 -25.52 -15.03 3.07
CA PRO A 35 -24.23 -15.70 2.97
C PRO A 35 -23.61 -15.60 1.56
N ASP A 36 -24.46 -15.59 0.52
CA ASP A 36 -24.08 -15.42 -0.87
C ASP A 36 -23.65 -13.98 -1.16
N GLY A 37 -24.32 -12.98 -0.60
CA GLY A 37 -23.92 -11.57 -0.70
C GLY A 37 -22.60 -11.27 0.02
N ALA A 38 -22.37 -11.90 1.18
CA ALA A 38 -21.10 -11.76 1.90
C ALA A 38 -19.93 -12.47 1.19
N ALA A 39 -20.19 -13.60 0.51
CA ALA A 39 -19.19 -14.28 -0.32
C ALA A 39 -18.87 -13.46 -1.59
N MET A 40 -19.86 -12.76 -2.13
CA MET A 40 -19.72 -11.88 -3.30
C MET A 40 -18.84 -10.66 -3.02
N MET A 41 -18.96 -10.04 -1.84
CA MET A 41 -18.13 -8.91 -1.43
C MET A 41 -16.65 -9.28 -1.24
N LYS A 42 -16.30 -10.55 -1.06
CA LYS A 42 -14.92 -11.00 -0.93
C LYS A 42 -14.17 -11.09 -2.25
N SER A 43 -14.86 -11.16 -3.39
CA SER A 43 -14.22 -11.26 -4.71
C SER A 43 -13.93 -9.94 -5.38
N VAL A 44 -14.58 -8.85 -4.97
CA VAL A 44 -14.32 -7.48 -5.39
C VAL A 44 -14.40 -6.58 -4.16
N GLN A 45 -13.35 -5.87 -3.87
CA GLN A 45 -13.32 -4.90 -2.79
C GLN A 45 -13.63 -3.53 -3.40
N SER A 46 -14.84 -3.06 -3.20
CA SER A 46 -15.24 -1.71 -3.52
C SER A 46 -15.42 -0.91 -2.24
N SER A 47 -14.62 0.10 -2.04
CA SER A 47 -14.72 0.99 -0.88
C SER A 47 -14.98 2.42 -1.34
N MET A 48 -15.96 3.06 -0.71
CA MET A 48 -16.25 4.46 -0.94
C MET A 48 -15.20 5.34 -0.25
N ASN A 49 -14.61 6.25 -1.00
CA ASN A 49 -13.85 7.35 -0.43
C ASN A 49 -14.79 8.56 -0.28
N TYR A 50 -15.38 8.70 0.91
CA TYR A 50 -16.36 9.77 1.17
C TYR A 50 -15.72 11.15 1.11
N TYR A 51 -14.42 11.27 1.40
CA TYR A 51 -13.71 12.55 1.38
C TYR A 51 -13.64 13.17 -0.03
N ASP A 52 -13.50 12.37 -1.08
CA ASP A 52 -13.40 12.86 -2.46
C ASP A 52 -14.58 12.42 -3.36
N GLY A 53 -15.52 11.66 -2.81
CA GLY A 53 -16.72 11.22 -3.52
C GLY A 53 -16.48 10.10 -4.53
N THR A 54 -15.33 9.43 -4.51
CA THR A 54 -14.98 8.37 -5.48
C THR A 54 -15.08 6.98 -4.90
N MET A 55 -15.25 5.97 -5.78
CA MET A 55 -15.11 4.56 -5.43
C MET A 55 -13.70 4.08 -5.74
N ASN A 56 -13.12 3.37 -4.80
CA ASN A 56 -11.89 2.61 -4.98
C ASN A 56 -12.29 1.17 -5.29
N ILE A 57 -12.16 0.75 -6.54
CA ILE A 57 -12.52 -0.59 -6.99
C ILE A 57 -11.24 -1.40 -7.10
N GLN A 58 -11.17 -2.48 -6.32
CA GLN A 58 -10.04 -3.42 -6.31
C GLN A 58 -10.55 -4.83 -6.58
N ILE A 59 -9.98 -5.49 -7.58
CA ILE A 59 -10.28 -6.87 -7.90
C ILE A 59 -9.02 -7.68 -7.60
N PRO A 60 -8.97 -8.39 -6.46
CA PRO A 60 -7.84 -9.25 -6.14
C PRO A 60 -7.83 -10.42 -7.11
N LEU A 61 -6.70 -10.65 -7.76
CA LEU A 61 -6.49 -11.70 -8.75
C LEU A 61 -5.70 -12.87 -8.15
N TYR A 62 -4.61 -12.58 -7.48
CA TYR A 62 -3.74 -13.54 -6.82
C TYR A 62 -2.86 -12.86 -5.78
N THR A 63 -2.40 -13.60 -4.77
CA THR A 63 -1.38 -13.12 -3.82
C THR A 63 -0.28 -14.16 -3.71
N LEU A 64 0.94 -13.77 -4.03
CA LEU A 64 2.13 -14.56 -3.75
C LEU A 64 2.60 -14.26 -2.33
N SER A 65 2.50 -15.25 -1.44
CA SER A 65 2.99 -15.12 -0.05
C SER A 65 3.99 -16.21 0.24
N GLU A 66 5.23 -15.82 0.60
CA GLU A 66 6.32 -16.70 1.00
C GLU A 66 7.16 -16.00 2.08
N PHE A 67 7.53 -16.71 3.15
CA PHE A 67 8.43 -16.22 4.22
C PHE A 67 8.03 -14.89 4.89
N GLY A 68 6.74 -14.61 4.99
CA GLY A 68 6.27 -13.32 5.53
C GLY A 68 6.29 -12.18 4.52
N LEU A 69 6.88 -12.37 3.33
CA LEU A 69 6.72 -11.46 2.19
C LEU A 69 5.40 -11.76 1.48
N SER A 70 4.66 -10.74 1.12
CA SER A 70 3.37 -10.86 0.44
C SER A 70 3.28 -9.87 -0.71
N VAL A 71 3.00 -10.39 -1.91
CA VAL A 71 2.86 -9.60 -3.13
C VAL A 71 1.45 -9.81 -3.69
N PRO A 72 0.52 -8.89 -3.41
CA PRO A 72 -0.81 -8.93 -4.00
C PRO A 72 -0.76 -8.52 -5.47
N ILE A 73 -1.48 -9.25 -6.32
CA ILE A 73 -1.74 -8.90 -7.72
C ILE A 73 -3.21 -8.58 -7.85
N GLN A 74 -3.54 -7.35 -8.24
CA GLN A 74 -4.90 -6.87 -8.30
C GLN A 74 -5.11 -5.86 -9.44
N LEU A 75 -6.34 -5.78 -9.94
CA LEU A 75 -6.79 -4.68 -10.78
C LEU A 75 -7.36 -3.56 -9.90
N ARG A 76 -7.09 -2.32 -10.28
CA ARG A 76 -7.63 -1.13 -9.63
C ARG A 76 -8.31 -0.24 -10.66
N TYR A 77 -9.42 0.38 -10.25
CA TYR A 77 -10.11 1.41 -11.03
C TYR A 77 -10.55 2.54 -10.11
N LYS A 78 -10.32 3.79 -10.53
CA LYS A 78 -10.77 4.97 -9.82
C LYS A 78 -11.90 5.66 -10.57
N THR A 79 -13.00 5.98 -9.88
CA THR A 79 -14.25 6.45 -10.47
C THR A 79 -14.36 7.97 -10.62
N SER A 80 -13.28 8.73 -10.54
CA SER A 80 -13.30 10.21 -10.69
C SER A 80 -13.55 10.71 -12.12
N GLY A 81 -13.73 9.81 -13.09
CA GLY A 81 -13.87 10.11 -14.51
C GLY A 81 -12.55 9.97 -15.29
N ILE A 82 -12.64 10.04 -16.60
CA ILE A 82 -11.52 9.90 -17.54
C ILE A 82 -11.25 11.26 -18.20
N LYS A 83 -9.99 11.71 -18.13
CA LYS A 83 -9.59 12.96 -18.79
C LYS A 83 -9.33 12.74 -20.27
N VAL A 84 -9.48 13.80 -21.08
CA VAL A 84 -9.23 13.74 -22.53
C VAL A 84 -7.79 13.31 -22.85
N GLU A 85 -6.83 13.74 -22.03
CA GLU A 85 -5.41 13.43 -22.20
C GLU A 85 -4.98 12.08 -21.59
N ASP A 86 -5.86 11.38 -20.87
CA ASP A 86 -5.54 10.07 -20.28
C ASP A 86 -5.22 9.05 -21.37
N THR A 87 -4.20 8.23 -21.09
CA THR A 87 -3.80 7.12 -21.95
C THR A 87 -4.23 5.80 -21.32
N ALA A 88 -4.55 4.82 -22.16
CA ALA A 88 -4.83 3.49 -21.67
C ALA A 88 -3.56 2.86 -21.05
N SER A 89 -3.71 2.29 -19.89
CA SER A 89 -2.65 1.47 -19.28
C SER A 89 -2.49 0.13 -20.02
N SER A 90 -1.57 -0.70 -19.55
CA SER A 90 -1.37 -2.08 -20.04
C SER A 90 -2.59 -3.00 -19.83
N VAL A 91 -3.61 -2.59 -19.10
CA VAL A 91 -4.86 -3.33 -18.87
C VAL A 91 -6.12 -2.55 -19.29
N GLY A 92 -5.95 -1.40 -19.93
CA GLY A 92 -7.05 -0.61 -20.48
C GLY A 92 -7.25 0.75 -19.81
N LEU A 93 -8.08 1.56 -20.45
CA LEU A 93 -8.35 2.94 -20.05
C LEU A 93 -9.02 3.00 -18.67
N GLY A 94 -8.45 3.75 -17.72
CA GLY A 94 -8.93 3.90 -16.36
C GLY A 94 -8.59 2.73 -15.42
N TRP A 95 -8.04 1.64 -15.93
CA TRP A 95 -7.59 0.48 -15.16
C TRP A 95 -6.07 0.50 -14.92
N GLU A 96 -5.66 -0.11 -13.84
CA GLU A 96 -4.27 -0.38 -13.50
C GLU A 96 -4.14 -1.80 -12.92
N VAL A 97 -3.07 -2.50 -13.29
CA VAL A 97 -2.67 -3.72 -12.58
C VAL A 97 -1.58 -3.35 -11.57
N SER A 98 -1.84 -3.62 -10.28
CA SER A 98 -0.86 -3.50 -9.22
C SER A 98 -0.28 -4.89 -8.94
N ALA A 99 1.06 -5.03 -9.09
CA ALA A 99 1.77 -6.27 -8.87
C ALA A 99 3.23 -5.93 -8.47
N GLY A 100 3.54 -6.00 -7.19
CA GLY A 100 4.86 -5.64 -6.66
C GLY A 100 4.90 -4.19 -6.14
N GLY A 101 5.78 -3.36 -6.69
CA GLY A 101 5.95 -1.98 -6.23
C GLY A 101 6.58 -1.09 -7.29
N LYS A 102 6.45 0.22 -7.09
CA LYS A 102 7.04 1.24 -7.96
C LYS A 102 7.29 2.54 -7.21
N ILE A 103 8.23 3.32 -7.70
CA ILE A 103 8.36 4.75 -7.41
C ILE A 103 8.16 5.49 -8.71
N THR A 104 7.26 6.48 -8.73
CA THR A 104 7.04 7.37 -9.88
C THR A 104 7.43 8.79 -9.52
N ARG A 105 7.93 9.54 -10.50
CA ARG A 105 8.41 10.91 -10.33
C ARG A 105 7.63 11.89 -11.17
N ILE A 106 7.33 13.04 -10.59
CA ILE A 106 6.90 14.25 -11.29
C ILE A 106 8.05 15.25 -11.24
N VAL A 107 8.68 15.48 -12.37
CA VAL A 107 9.79 16.44 -12.48
C VAL A 107 9.26 17.86 -12.34
N GLN A 108 9.90 18.64 -11.46
CA GLN A 108 9.63 20.04 -11.18
C GLN A 108 10.80 20.88 -11.69
N GLY A 109 10.70 21.37 -12.92
CA GLY A 109 11.82 22.05 -13.54
C GLY A 109 12.76 21.10 -14.27
N LYS A 110 13.85 20.73 -13.67
CA LYS A 110 14.81 19.73 -14.15
C LYS A 110 14.85 18.53 -13.20
N PRO A 111 15.29 17.35 -13.68
CA PRO A 111 15.51 16.22 -12.76
C PRO A 111 16.52 16.57 -11.66
N ASP A 112 16.18 16.26 -10.41
CA ASP A 112 16.93 16.62 -9.20
C ASP A 112 18.41 16.20 -9.23
N GLU A 113 18.72 15.07 -9.91
CA GLU A 113 20.07 14.51 -10.04
C GLU A 113 20.92 15.16 -11.13
N THR A 114 20.38 16.09 -11.92
CA THR A 114 21.11 16.72 -13.04
C THR A 114 22.43 17.32 -12.55
N GLU A 115 23.53 16.96 -13.21
CA GLU A 115 24.85 17.48 -12.88
C GLU A 115 24.86 19.01 -12.93
N THR A 116 25.66 19.64 -12.08
CA THR A 116 25.91 21.09 -12.00
C THR A 116 24.76 21.94 -11.46
N TYR A 117 23.50 21.76 -11.91
CA TYR A 117 22.39 22.68 -11.62
C TYR A 117 21.11 21.98 -11.06
N GLY A 118 21.09 20.66 -10.93
CA GLY A 118 19.96 19.93 -10.36
C GLY A 118 19.78 20.22 -8.88
N TYR A 119 18.56 20.03 -8.39
CA TYR A 119 18.18 20.37 -7.03
C TYR A 119 19.03 19.65 -5.95
N CYS A 120 19.37 18.38 -6.18
CA CYS A 120 20.16 17.55 -5.23
C CYS A 120 21.69 17.67 -5.38
N ASN A 121 22.23 18.81 -5.83
CA ASN A 121 23.67 18.97 -6.05
C ASN A 121 24.39 19.83 -4.97
N ASN A 122 24.14 19.57 -3.69
CA ASN A 122 24.79 20.22 -2.54
C ASN A 122 24.76 21.75 -2.58
N ILE A 123 23.75 22.31 -3.24
CA ILE A 123 23.51 23.75 -3.26
C ILE A 123 22.70 24.08 -2.00
N ASN A 124 23.24 24.89 -1.13
CA ASN A 124 22.48 25.41 0.00
C ASN A 124 21.30 26.26 -0.52
N HIS A 125 20.08 25.76 -0.36
CA HIS A 125 18.81 26.35 -0.86
C HIS A 125 18.27 27.43 0.08
N THR A 126 19.12 28.24 0.68
CA THR A 126 18.64 29.45 1.35
C THR A 126 18.13 30.43 0.29
N PRO A 127 17.10 31.25 0.60
CA PRO A 127 16.56 32.23 -0.35
C PRO A 127 17.61 33.17 -0.93
N ASP A 128 18.59 33.63 -0.14
CA ASP A 128 19.66 34.52 -0.62
C ASP A 128 20.61 33.81 -1.60
N ASN A 129 21.03 32.59 -1.30
CA ASN A 129 21.88 31.82 -2.21
C ASN A 129 21.18 31.51 -3.53
N MET A 130 19.91 31.11 -3.46
CA MET A 130 19.12 30.81 -4.65
C MET A 130 18.87 32.05 -5.49
N PHE A 131 18.52 33.19 -4.85
CA PHE A 131 18.34 34.44 -5.55
C PHE A 131 19.62 34.84 -6.33
N ARG A 132 20.80 34.80 -5.71
CA ARG A 132 22.09 35.13 -6.33
C ARG A 132 22.52 34.18 -7.44
N LYS A 133 22.12 32.93 -7.39
CA LYS A 133 22.40 31.93 -8.43
C LYS A 133 21.51 32.10 -9.65
N ILE A 134 20.23 32.35 -9.40
CA ILE A 134 19.21 32.51 -10.44
C ILE A 134 19.34 33.86 -11.13
N PHE A 135 19.58 34.92 -10.35
CA PHE A 135 19.63 36.26 -10.85
C PHE A 135 21.06 36.85 -10.66
N ARG A 136 21.69 37.19 -11.76
CA ARG A 136 22.97 37.92 -11.75
C ARG A 136 22.73 39.37 -12.07
N HIS A 137 23.17 40.27 -11.21
CA HIS A 137 23.24 41.69 -11.45
C HIS A 137 24.64 42.04 -11.95
N PRO A 138 24.84 42.31 -13.25
CA PRO A 138 26.17 42.75 -13.73
C PRO A 138 26.49 44.10 -13.11
N GLN A 139 27.68 44.25 -12.53
CA GLN A 139 28.14 45.53 -11.96
C GLN A 139 28.16 46.69 -12.99
N SER A 140 28.06 46.37 -14.28
CA SER A 140 28.15 47.34 -15.40
C SER A 140 26.84 47.59 -16.14
N SER A 141 25.75 46.94 -15.82
CA SER A 141 24.45 47.12 -16.49
C SER A 141 23.32 47.19 -15.48
N GLN A 142 22.29 48.00 -15.73
CA GLN A 142 21.10 48.13 -14.87
C GLN A 142 20.09 46.94 -15.09
N ARG A 143 20.47 45.90 -15.79
CA ARG A 143 19.59 44.81 -16.17
C ARG A 143 20.01 43.53 -15.49
N TRP A 144 19.06 42.86 -14.85
CA TRP A 144 19.23 41.53 -14.30
C TRP A 144 19.44 40.49 -15.41
N GLN A 145 20.25 39.45 -15.17
CA GLN A 145 20.38 38.29 -16.03
C GLN A 145 19.78 37.10 -15.32
N TYR A 146 18.92 36.36 -16.01
CA TYR A 146 18.24 35.17 -15.48
C TYR A 146 18.94 33.90 -15.94
N ASN A 147 19.42 33.11 -14.99
CA ASN A 147 19.99 31.79 -15.25
C ASN A 147 18.86 30.72 -15.23
N LYS A 148 18.40 30.35 -16.40
CA LYS A 148 17.33 29.33 -16.59
C LYS A 148 17.81 27.90 -16.30
N GLU A 149 19.10 27.69 -16.08
CA GLU A 149 19.65 26.35 -15.89
C GLU A 149 19.54 25.83 -14.46
N VAL A 150 19.42 26.74 -13.48
CA VAL A 150 19.32 26.38 -12.07
C VAL A 150 17.96 25.79 -11.79
N ASP A 151 17.97 24.56 -11.28
CA ASP A 151 16.76 23.90 -10.76
C ASP A 151 16.38 24.51 -9.42
N THR A 152 15.10 24.85 -9.28
CA THR A 152 14.61 25.68 -8.17
C THR A 152 13.62 24.94 -7.28
N ALA A 153 13.20 23.76 -7.66
CA ALA A 153 12.12 23.01 -7.01
C ALA A 153 12.45 21.52 -6.91
N PRO A 154 12.24 20.89 -5.75
CA PRO A 154 12.44 19.46 -5.64
C PRO A 154 11.39 18.70 -6.45
N ASP A 155 11.79 17.58 -7.05
CA ASP A 155 10.90 16.63 -7.70
C ASP A 155 9.97 15.97 -6.68
N LEU A 156 8.77 15.61 -7.12
CA LEU A 156 7.81 14.86 -6.31
C LEU A 156 7.89 13.38 -6.65
N PHE A 157 8.12 12.57 -5.64
CA PHE A 157 8.16 11.12 -5.77
C PHE A 157 6.98 10.48 -5.04
N TYR A 158 6.33 9.52 -5.70
CA TYR A 158 5.28 8.69 -5.12
C TYR A 158 5.78 7.25 -5.09
N TYR A 159 5.77 6.64 -3.91
CA TYR A 159 6.13 5.23 -3.76
C TYR A 159 4.91 4.38 -3.42
N GLU A 160 4.90 3.18 -3.95
CA GLU A 160 3.98 2.10 -3.62
C GLU A 160 4.80 0.82 -3.52
N ILE A 161 4.74 0.16 -2.36
CA ILE A 161 5.33 -1.15 -2.10
C ILE A 161 4.27 -2.03 -1.43
N PRO A 162 4.41 -3.36 -1.39
CA PRO A 162 3.51 -4.21 -0.62
C PRO A 162 3.41 -3.74 0.83
N GLY A 163 2.22 -3.30 1.26
CA GLY A 163 1.97 -2.85 2.64
C GLY A 163 2.14 -1.35 2.92
N ALA A 164 2.79 -0.58 2.05
CA ALA A 164 2.98 0.85 2.27
C ALA A 164 2.93 1.67 0.98
N SER A 165 2.46 2.91 1.10
CA SER A 165 2.50 3.89 0.01
C SER A 165 2.61 5.31 0.57
N GLY A 166 3.08 6.24 -0.25
CA GLY A 166 3.18 7.63 0.17
C GLY A 166 3.90 8.50 -0.85
N MET A 167 4.19 9.72 -0.43
CA MET A 167 4.93 10.71 -1.20
C MET A 167 6.21 11.09 -0.45
N PHE A 168 7.23 11.44 -1.19
CA PHE A 168 8.45 12.03 -0.63
C PHE A 168 9.07 13.05 -1.58
N VAL A 169 9.94 13.87 -1.04
CA VAL A 169 10.83 14.76 -1.76
C VAL A 169 12.27 14.55 -1.29
N CYS A 170 13.23 14.93 -2.10
CA CYS A 170 14.64 14.96 -1.70
C CYS A 170 15.04 16.37 -1.27
N ASP A 171 15.92 16.48 -0.28
CA ASP A 171 16.55 17.75 0.04
C ASP A 171 17.77 17.99 -0.86
N HIS A 172 18.41 19.13 -0.71
CA HIS A 172 19.58 19.53 -1.50
C HIS A 172 20.80 18.59 -1.37
N THR A 173 20.80 17.68 -0.41
CA THR A 173 21.85 16.66 -0.24
C THR A 173 21.47 15.33 -0.90
N GLY A 174 20.24 15.21 -1.38
CA GLY A 174 19.66 13.97 -1.88
C GLY A 174 19.03 13.07 -0.81
N LYS A 175 18.93 13.57 0.45
CA LYS A 175 18.27 12.85 1.52
C LYS A 175 16.76 12.90 1.32
N VAL A 176 16.11 11.74 1.46
CA VAL A 176 14.67 11.56 1.29
C VAL A 176 13.90 11.99 2.53
N HIS A 177 12.79 12.69 2.32
CA HIS A 177 11.84 13.11 3.34
C HIS A 177 10.42 12.74 2.92
N THR A 178 9.78 11.82 3.65
CA THR A 178 8.38 11.43 3.39
C THR A 178 7.42 12.53 3.80
N ILE A 179 6.32 12.69 3.05
CA ILE A 179 5.29 13.71 3.28
C ILE A 179 3.89 13.07 3.24
N PRO A 180 3.20 12.97 4.38
CA PRO A 180 3.65 13.27 5.75
C PRO A 180 4.83 12.39 6.20
N TYR A 181 5.44 12.73 7.34
CA TYR A 181 6.48 11.89 7.91
C TYR A 181 5.96 10.48 8.23
N GLN A 182 6.70 9.49 7.78
CA GLN A 182 6.48 8.07 8.07
C GLN A 182 7.79 7.46 8.56
N HIS A 183 7.71 6.54 9.52
CA HIS A 183 8.89 5.80 9.95
C HIS A 183 9.20 4.68 8.96
N ILE A 184 9.70 5.06 7.80
CA ILE A 184 10.18 4.19 6.73
C ILE A 184 11.52 4.74 6.24
N ASP A 185 12.49 3.87 6.00
CA ASP A 185 13.80 4.29 5.53
C ASP A 185 13.85 4.17 4.00
N ILE A 186 13.90 5.31 3.30
CA ILE A 186 14.01 5.37 1.84
C ILE A 186 15.35 5.99 1.51
N GLN A 187 16.19 5.27 0.78
CA GLN A 187 17.52 5.71 0.36
C GLN A 187 17.58 5.77 -1.16
N TRP A 188 18.01 6.90 -1.70
CA TRP A 188 18.33 7.05 -3.12
C TRP A 188 19.81 6.72 -3.33
N VAL A 189 20.09 5.46 -3.67
CA VAL A 189 21.46 4.94 -3.77
C VAL A 189 22.10 5.45 -5.05
N ASP A 190 23.24 6.14 -4.90
CA ASP A 190 24.01 6.73 -6.00
C ASP A 190 23.17 7.54 -7.00
N LYS A 191 22.02 8.06 -6.55
CA LYS A 191 21.01 8.75 -7.38
C LYS A 191 20.53 7.92 -8.59
N THR A 192 20.60 6.60 -8.48
CA THR A 192 20.28 5.66 -9.56
C THR A 192 19.07 4.81 -9.26
N TYR A 193 19.00 4.19 -8.07
CA TYR A 193 17.91 3.30 -7.65
C TYR A 193 17.54 3.57 -6.19
N PHE A 194 16.41 3.00 -5.75
CA PHE A 194 15.94 3.19 -4.38
C PHE A 194 15.95 1.88 -3.59
N GLU A 195 16.35 2.01 -2.32
CA GLU A 195 16.11 0.99 -1.30
C GLU A 195 15.10 1.52 -0.30
N ILE A 196 14.05 0.74 -0.02
CA ILE A 196 13.04 1.04 1.00
C ILE A 196 13.11 -0.05 2.06
N THR A 197 13.30 0.35 3.32
CA THR A 197 13.32 -0.59 4.46
C THR A 197 12.17 -0.25 5.41
N GLU A 198 11.32 -1.25 5.68
CA GLU A 198 10.24 -1.14 6.64
C GLU A 198 10.70 -1.40 8.08
N PRO A 199 9.94 -0.95 9.08
CA PRO A 199 10.22 -1.24 10.50
C PRO A 199 10.24 -2.73 10.87
N SER A 200 9.65 -3.58 10.04
CA SER A 200 9.71 -5.05 10.12
C SER A 200 11.08 -5.63 9.77
N GLY A 201 11.92 -4.84 9.08
CA GLY A 201 13.18 -5.27 8.49
C GLY A 201 13.08 -5.77 7.05
N ASN A 202 11.89 -5.78 6.45
CA ASN A 202 11.73 -6.08 5.03
C ASN A 202 12.33 -4.95 4.19
N ARG A 203 13.00 -5.32 3.10
CA ARG A 203 13.66 -4.41 2.16
C ARG A 203 13.08 -4.57 0.77
N TYR A 204 12.88 -3.46 0.10
CA TYR A 204 12.40 -3.39 -1.28
C TYR A 204 13.41 -2.62 -2.11
N ILE A 205 13.91 -3.23 -3.16
CA ILE A 205 14.92 -2.64 -4.06
C ILE A 205 14.23 -2.35 -5.39
N LEU A 206 14.23 -1.05 -5.79
CA LEU A 206 13.48 -0.57 -6.94
C LEU A 206 14.40 0.14 -7.92
N GLY A 207 14.40 -0.31 -9.17
CA GLY A 207 15.17 0.33 -10.24
C GLY A 207 16.67 0.00 -10.23
N GLU A 208 17.10 -1.07 -9.59
CA GLU A 208 18.51 -1.47 -9.58
C GLU A 208 18.99 -1.86 -10.98
N THR A 209 18.13 -2.56 -11.72
CA THR A 209 18.45 -2.95 -13.11
C THR A 209 17.96 -1.91 -14.11
N GLU A 210 18.56 -1.87 -15.30
CA GLU A 210 18.07 -1.00 -16.38
C GLU A 210 16.67 -1.41 -16.87
N THR A 211 16.36 -2.70 -16.77
CA THR A 211 15.06 -3.22 -17.18
C THR A 211 13.93 -2.87 -16.23
N SER A 212 14.25 -2.46 -15.01
CA SER A 212 13.28 -2.00 -13.99
C SER A 212 13.17 -0.47 -13.89
N ARG A 213 13.86 0.28 -14.75
CA ARG A 213 13.76 1.75 -14.84
C ARG A 213 13.05 2.16 -16.12
N GLU A 214 11.97 2.92 -16.01
CA GLU A 214 11.37 3.60 -17.15
C GLU A 214 12.08 4.94 -17.35
N VAL A 215 12.53 5.16 -18.56
CA VAL A 215 13.27 6.37 -18.93
C VAL A 215 12.41 7.19 -19.86
N SER A 216 12.25 8.47 -19.52
CA SER A 216 11.58 9.46 -20.34
C SER A 216 12.60 10.43 -20.93
N LEU A 217 12.35 10.86 -22.16
CA LEU A 217 13.10 11.90 -22.85
C LEU A 217 12.17 13.08 -23.06
N MET A 218 12.45 14.20 -22.40
CA MET A 218 11.72 15.43 -22.59
C MET A 218 12.40 16.26 -23.68
N GLN A 219 11.69 16.48 -24.76
CA GLN A 219 12.15 17.35 -25.86
C GLN A 219 11.39 18.66 -25.80
N GLN A 220 12.13 19.76 -25.70
CA GLN A 220 11.57 21.12 -25.73
C GLN A 220 12.23 21.90 -26.87
N PRO A 221 11.47 22.74 -27.61
CA PRO A 221 12.07 23.63 -28.59
C PRO A 221 13.12 24.55 -27.91
N GLU A 222 14.28 24.70 -28.53
CA GLU A 222 15.36 25.61 -28.09
C GLU A 222 16.08 25.24 -26.77
N VAL A 223 15.81 24.05 -26.22
CA VAL A 223 16.48 23.54 -25.00
C VAL A 223 17.06 22.16 -25.30
N GLU A 224 18.17 21.82 -24.67
CA GLU A 224 18.77 20.48 -24.77
C GLU A 224 17.80 19.40 -24.30
N ASP A 225 17.74 18.28 -25.04
CA ASP A 225 16.94 17.12 -24.69
C ASP A 225 17.34 16.57 -23.31
N ILE A 226 16.38 16.47 -22.39
CA ILE A 226 16.61 15.96 -21.04
C ILE A 226 16.12 14.52 -20.94
N ARG A 227 17.07 13.60 -20.68
CA ARG A 227 16.77 12.21 -20.38
C ARG A 227 16.79 11.99 -18.86
N TYR A 228 15.76 11.35 -18.33
CA TYR A 228 15.62 11.08 -16.89
C TYR A 228 14.85 9.80 -16.62
N THR A 229 15.06 9.19 -15.47
CA THR A 229 14.24 8.08 -14.99
C THR A 229 12.93 8.64 -14.41
N SER A 230 11.80 8.23 -14.97
CA SER A 230 10.45 8.62 -14.53
C SER A 230 9.82 7.61 -13.57
N THR A 231 10.21 6.33 -13.65
CA THR A 231 9.67 5.26 -12.80
C THR A 231 10.76 4.25 -12.44
N TRP A 232 10.80 3.84 -11.19
CA TRP A 232 11.60 2.73 -10.67
C TRP A 232 10.65 1.61 -10.25
N LEU A 233 10.75 0.48 -10.90
CA LEU A 233 9.94 -0.70 -10.63
C LEU A 233 10.67 -1.64 -9.65
N LEU A 234 9.94 -2.44 -8.91
CA LEU A 234 10.48 -3.34 -7.89
C LEU A 234 11.29 -4.48 -8.53
N ASP A 235 12.59 -4.55 -8.27
CA ASP A 235 13.47 -5.67 -8.68
C ASP A 235 13.33 -6.86 -7.73
N ARG A 236 13.28 -6.60 -6.42
CA ARG A 236 13.12 -7.64 -5.41
C ARG A 236 12.61 -7.11 -4.08
N ALA A 237 11.88 -7.95 -3.38
CA ALA A 237 11.55 -7.82 -1.98
C ALA A 237 12.36 -8.86 -1.18
N GLU A 238 12.97 -8.44 -0.09
CA GLU A 238 13.83 -9.28 0.77
C GLU A 238 13.41 -9.15 2.23
N ASP A 239 13.41 -10.25 2.97
CA ASP A 239 13.27 -10.22 4.43
C ASP A 239 14.63 -10.15 5.14
N GLN A 240 14.64 -10.05 6.47
CA GLN A 240 15.87 -10.00 7.26
C GLN A 240 16.71 -11.29 7.20
N PHE A 241 16.13 -12.40 6.73
CA PHE A 241 16.78 -13.72 6.63
C PHE A 241 17.39 -13.94 5.24
N GLY A 242 17.23 -13.01 4.31
CA GLY A 242 17.67 -13.10 2.93
C GLY A 242 16.74 -13.91 2.03
N ASN A 243 15.52 -14.21 2.49
CA ASN A 243 14.48 -14.73 1.61
C ASN A 243 14.07 -13.63 0.63
N LYS A 244 13.80 -13.99 -0.63
CA LYS A 244 13.51 -12.98 -1.65
C LYS A 244 12.42 -13.41 -2.61
N ILE A 245 11.66 -12.43 -3.07
CA ILE A 245 10.77 -12.50 -4.22
C ILE A 245 11.35 -11.55 -5.27
N SER A 246 11.66 -12.05 -6.46
CA SER A 246 12.31 -11.29 -7.54
C SER A 246 11.33 -10.99 -8.66
N PHE A 247 11.55 -9.85 -9.33
CA PHE A 247 10.73 -9.34 -10.41
C PHE A 247 11.58 -9.16 -11.66
N SER A 248 11.04 -9.52 -12.81
CA SER A 248 11.71 -9.34 -14.10
C SER A 248 10.81 -8.63 -15.08
N TYR A 249 11.39 -7.71 -15.87
CA TYR A 249 10.65 -6.86 -16.78
C TYR A 249 11.11 -7.03 -18.23
N GLN A 250 10.16 -6.88 -19.13
CA GLN A 250 10.41 -6.80 -20.57
C GLN A 250 10.32 -5.35 -21.04
N ILE A 251 11.26 -4.94 -21.85
CA ILE A 251 11.27 -3.60 -22.46
C ILE A 251 10.20 -3.55 -23.54
N GLY A 252 9.32 -2.56 -23.42
CA GLY A 252 8.30 -2.29 -24.43
C GLY A 252 8.81 -1.43 -25.59
N THR A 253 7.96 -1.27 -26.61
CA THR A 253 8.23 -0.34 -27.70
C THR A 253 8.09 1.10 -27.20
N SER A 254 9.08 1.93 -27.47
CA SER A 254 9.02 3.36 -27.13
C SER A 254 7.93 4.05 -27.94
N TYR A 255 7.18 4.92 -27.30
CA TYR A 255 6.15 5.73 -27.93
C TYR A 255 6.24 7.18 -27.48
N THR A 256 5.74 8.09 -28.31
CA THR A 256 5.82 9.52 -28.04
C THR A 256 4.48 10.06 -27.57
N ILE A 257 4.48 10.70 -26.42
CA ILE A 257 3.38 11.50 -25.91
C ILE A 257 3.58 12.93 -26.38
N LYS A 258 2.61 13.42 -27.12
CA LYS A 258 2.60 14.81 -27.63
C LYS A 258 1.62 15.64 -26.82
N ASN A 259 2.14 16.61 -26.05
CA ASN A 259 1.33 17.59 -25.34
C ASN A 259 1.45 18.94 -26.09
N MET A 260 0.31 19.52 -26.42
CA MET A 260 0.25 20.82 -27.08
C MET A 260 -0.22 21.87 -26.09
N ARG A 261 0.60 22.90 -25.89
CA ARG A 261 0.23 24.08 -25.11
C ARG A 261 0.45 25.33 -25.97
N GLU A 262 -0.40 26.30 -25.82
CA GLU A 262 -0.27 27.58 -26.47
C GLU A 262 -0.22 28.67 -25.41
N SER A 263 0.72 29.60 -25.53
CA SER A 263 0.81 30.79 -24.70
C SER A 263 0.77 32.02 -25.59
N TYR A 264 0.17 33.09 -25.07
CA TYR A 264 -0.06 34.29 -25.83
C TYR A 264 0.27 35.51 -24.96
N THR A 265 0.95 36.48 -25.56
CA THR A 265 1.16 37.80 -24.99
C THR A 265 0.56 38.84 -25.92
N PHE A 266 -0.31 39.70 -25.41
CA PHE A 266 -0.93 40.76 -26.18
C PHE A 266 -1.22 41.98 -25.29
N SER A 267 -1.53 43.11 -25.91
CA SER A 267 -1.89 44.33 -25.19
C SER A 267 -3.19 44.92 -25.77
N THR A 268 -3.98 45.52 -24.87
CA THR A 268 -5.17 46.30 -25.30
C THR A 268 -5.03 47.73 -24.78
N GLY A 269 -5.73 48.70 -25.36
CA GLY A 269 -5.88 50.03 -24.78
C GLY A 269 -6.61 49.96 -23.43
N ALA A 270 -6.40 50.98 -22.60
CA ALA A 270 -7.20 51.14 -21.38
C ALA A 270 -8.68 51.39 -21.78
N GLY A 271 -9.59 50.70 -21.06
CA GLY A 271 -11.03 50.75 -21.31
C GLY A 271 -11.64 49.37 -21.56
N TYR A 272 -12.94 49.35 -21.87
CA TYR A 272 -13.66 48.11 -22.14
C TYR A 272 -13.51 47.67 -23.59
N SER A 273 -13.08 46.45 -23.83
CA SER A 273 -12.88 45.88 -25.17
C SER A 273 -13.55 44.53 -25.30
N ARG A 274 -14.33 44.35 -26.39
CA ARG A 274 -14.77 43.05 -26.89
C ARG A 274 -13.89 42.68 -28.08
N LYS A 275 -13.36 41.48 -28.09
CA LYS A 275 -12.42 40.99 -29.09
C LYS A 275 -12.68 39.50 -29.37
N THR A 276 -12.43 39.07 -30.59
CA THR A 276 -12.19 37.68 -30.89
C THR A 276 -10.66 37.38 -30.78
N PRO A 277 -10.23 36.16 -30.67
CA PRO A 277 -8.80 35.82 -30.66
C PRO A 277 -8.05 36.39 -31.87
N GLU A 278 -8.67 36.42 -33.06
CA GLU A 278 -8.08 36.94 -34.28
C GLU A 278 -7.92 38.47 -34.30
N GLN A 279 -8.72 39.17 -33.49
CA GLN A 279 -8.69 40.63 -33.39
C GLN A 279 -7.66 41.14 -32.38
N LEU A 280 -6.96 40.24 -31.68
CA LEU A 280 -5.93 40.60 -30.71
C LEU A 280 -4.62 40.92 -31.41
N ASN A 281 -3.98 41.98 -30.96
CA ASN A 281 -2.66 42.35 -31.45
C ASN A 281 -1.62 41.66 -30.58
N TYR A 282 -1.19 40.44 -31.00
CA TYR A 282 -0.24 39.62 -30.29
C TYR A 282 1.15 40.20 -30.36
N LYS A 283 1.82 40.36 -29.18
CA LYS A 283 3.26 40.57 -29.06
C LYS A 283 4.01 39.27 -29.26
N SER A 284 3.47 38.14 -28.71
CA SER A 284 3.93 36.80 -28.99
C SER A 284 2.75 35.82 -29.02
N LYS A 285 2.91 34.79 -29.83
CA LYS A 285 2.03 33.63 -29.91
C LYS A 285 2.93 32.41 -30.00
N ASP A 286 3.19 31.82 -28.85
CA ASP A 286 4.11 30.70 -28.74
C ASP A 286 3.31 29.41 -28.65
N ARG A 287 3.59 28.50 -29.55
CA ARG A 287 3.06 27.15 -29.52
C ARG A 287 4.18 26.22 -29.06
N SER A 288 4.11 25.80 -27.84
CA SER A 288 5.01 24.77 -27.34
C SER A 288 4.39 23.38 -27.58
N THR A 289 5.18 22.53 -28.20
CA THR A 289 4.88 21.10 -28.29
C THR A 289 5.93 20.39 -27.49
N SER A 290 5.57 19.91 -26.30
CA SER A 290 6.46 19.00 -25.58
C SER A 290 6.23 17.58 -26.10
N LEU A 291 7.31 16.93 -26.51
CA LEU A 291 7.33 15.53 -26.88
C LEU A 291 8.00 14.78 -25.73
N THR A 292 7.28 13.86 -25.14
CA THR A 292 7.86 12.94 -24.16
C THR A 292 7.95 11.56 -24.80
N LEU A 293 9.14 11.08 -25.04
CA LEU A 293 9.39 9.71 -25.49
C LEU A 293 9.46 8.82 -24.26
N GLU A 294 8.55 7.90 -24.14
CA GLU A 294 8.48 6.94 -23.06
C GLU A 294 8.89 5.56 -23.53
N THR A 295 9.71 4.87 -22.74
CA THR A 295 10.08 3.48 -22.96
C THR A 295 9.55 2.65 -21.80
N PRO A 296 8.30 2.14 -21.91
CA PRO A 296 7.64 1.45 -20.81
C PRO A 296 8.29 0.10 -20.53
N LYS A 297 8.20 -0.34 -19.29
CA LYS A 297 8.62 -1.66 -18.84
C LYS A 297 7.39 -2.46 -18.42
N TYR A 298 7.33 -3.70 -18.85
CA TYR A 298 6.22 -4.59 -18.53
C TYR A 298 6.70 -5.71 -17.63
N LEU A 299 6.02 -5.92 -16.52
CA LEU A 299 6.30 -7.05 -15.64
C LEU A 299 6.13 -8.36 -16.43
N TYR A 300 7.20 -9.12 -16.49
CA TYR A 300 7.24 -10.38 -17.21
C TYR A 300 7.12 -11.58 -16.28
N GLN A 301 7.80 -11.52 -15.13
CA GLN A 301 7.83 -12.62 -14.19
C GLN A 301 7.98 -12.15 -12.74
N ILE A 302 7.28 -12.82 -11.82
CA ILE A 302 7.53 -12.77 -10.38
C ILE A 302 7.97 -14.16 -9.94
N LYS A 303 9.13 -14.26 -9.30
CA LYS A 303 9.71 -15.54 -8.88
C LYS A 303 9.95 -15.54 -7.37
N GLY A 304 9.21 -16.39 -6.66
CA GLY A 304 9.47 -16.80 -5.29
C GLY A 304 10.34 -18.05 -5.22
N LYS A 305 10.43 -18.68 -4.07
CA LYS A 305 11.18 -19.93 -3.86
C LYS A 305 10.49 -21.12 -4.56
N ASN A 306 9.17 -21.22 -4.37
CA ASN A 306 8.39 -22.38 -4.86
C ASN A 306 7.50 -22.04 -6.05
N ARG A 307 7.19 -20.77 -6.26
CA ARG A 307 6.20 -20.31 -7.24
C ARG A 307 6.79 -19.32 -8.21
N THR A 308 6.33 -19.45 -9.45
CA THR A 308 6.64 -18.49 -10.51
C THR A 308 5.34 -18.00 -11.12
N ILE A 309 5.19 -16.70 -11.23
CA ILE A 309 4.07 -16.05 -11.92
C ILE A 309 4.63 -15.45 -13.20
N SER A 310 4.08 -15.85 -14.33
CA SER A 310 4.54 -15.42 -15.66
C SER A 310 3.43 -14.65 -16.36
N PHE A 311 3.71 -13.39 -16.73
CA PHE A 311 2.78 -12.52 -17.45
C PHE A 311 2.90 -12.72 -18.96
N SER A 312 1.77 -12.79 -19.63
CA SER A 312 1.70 -12.87 -21.09
C SER A 312 1.27 -11.53 -21.69
N LEU A 313 2.04 -11.06 -22.68
CA LEU A 313 1.85 -9.78 -23.34
C LEU A 313 1.23 -9.93 -24.72
N GLY A 314 0.45 -8.94 -25.12
CA GLY A 314 -0.09 -8.75 -26.46
C GLY A 314 0.42 -7.45 -27.06
N MET A 315 0.54 -7.42 -28.38
CA MET A 315 0.85 -6.20 -29.15
C MET A 315 -0.44 -5.62 -29.72
N GLN A 316 -0.56 -4.30 -29.70
CA GLN A 316 -1.55 -3.60 -30.50
C GLN A 316 -1.14 -3.63 -31.99
N TYR A 317 -2.10 -3.39 -32.88
CA TYR A 317 -1.96 -3.58 -34.34
C TYR A 317 -0.86 -2.74 -35.04
N SER A 318 -0.11 -1.90 -34.36
CA SER A 318 1.01 -1.15 -34.92
C SER A 318 2.24 -1.24 -34.01
N ASN A 319 3.43 -1.25 -34.62
CA ASN A 319 4.73 -1.24 -33.91
C ASN A 319 4.99 0.04 -33.08
N ALA A 320 4.04 0.99 -33.07
CA ALA A 320 4.10 2.25 -32.34
C ALA A 320 3.08 2.33 -31.18
N SER A 321 2.46 1.22 -30.83
CA SER A 321 1.45 1.18 -29.76
C SER A 321 1.99 0.43 -28.54
N PRO A 322 1.64 0.85 -27.31
CA PRO A 322 2.07 0.14 -26.10
C PRO A 322 1.52 -1.28 -26.07
N MET A 323 2.28 -2.21 -25.46
CA MET A 323 1.83 -3.58 -25.24
C MET A 323 0.78 -3.62 -24.12
N TYR A 324 0.02 -4.72 -24.05
CA TYR A 324 -0.96 -4.96 -23.00
C TYR A 324 -0.84 -6.36 -22.43
N TYR A 325 -1.28 -6.56 -21.19
CA TYR A 325 -1.32 -7.87 -20.54
C TYR A 325 -2.50 -8.68 -21.06
N LYS A 326 -2.25 -9.89 -21.59
CA LYS A 326 -3.31 -10.88 -21.87
C LYS A 326 -3.74 -11.61 -20.60
N GLY A 327 -2.91 -11.62 -19.58
CA GLY A 327 -3.10 -12.30 -18.30
C GLY A 327 -1.78 -12.77 -17.73
N PHE A 328 -1.87 -13.66 -16.77
CA PHE A 328 -0.70 -14.34 -16.20
C PHE A 328 -1.03 -15.77 -15.81
N ASP A 329 0.01 -16.60 -15.70
CA ASP A 329 -0.05 -17.97 -15.24
C ASP A 329 0.78 -18.12 -13.96
N VAL A 330 0.23 -18.82 -12.98
CA VAL A 330 0.91 -19.22 -11.74
C VAL A 330 1.37 -20.66 -11.93
N LEU A 331 2.67 -20.88 -11.84
CA LEU A 331 3.30 -22.18 -12.00
C LEU A 331 3.87 -22.63 -10.67
N GLU A 332 3.49 -23.81 -10.25
CA GLU A 332 4.01 -24.52 -9.10
C GLU A 332 4.10 -26.01 -9.44
N SER A 333 4.95 -26.77 -8.77
CA SER A 333 5.15 -28.19 -9.09
C SER A 333 3.84 -28.96 -9.20
N GLY A 334 3.48 -29.34 -10.43
CA GLY A 334 2.29 -30.16 -10.72
C GLY A 334 0.95 -29.42 -10.78
N TRP A 335 0.94 -28.09 -10.71
CA TRP A 335 -0.29 -27.29 -10.82
C TRP A 335 -0.06 -26.00 -11.61
N SER A 336 -1.08 -25.61 -12.36
CA SER A 336 -1.10 -24.31 -13.03
C SER A 336 -2.51 -23.72 -12.98
N ALA A 337 -2.59 -22.47 -12.59
CA ALA A 337 -3.77 -21.63 -12.71
C ALA A 337 -3.39 -20.34 -13.40
N GLY A 338 -4.35 -19.64 -13.92
CA GLY A 338 -4.08 -18.38 -14.58
C GLY A 338 -5.23 -17.40 -14.48
N ILE A 339 -4.92 -16.18 -14.87
CA ILE A 339 -5.87 -15.09 -15.06
C ILE A 339 -5.79 -14.67 -16.53
N ARG A 340 -6.93 -14.43 -17.14
CA ARG A 340 -7.03 -13.91 -18.51
C ARG A 340 -7.87 -12.65 -18.52
N PHE A 341 -7.38 -11.65 -19.22
CA PHE A 341 -8.07 -10.39 -19.45
C PHE A 341 -8.74 -10.42 -20.82
N ARG A 342 -10.00 -9.97 -20.88
CA ARG A 342 -10.77 -9.85 -22.11
C ARG A 342 -10.89 -8.40 -22.51
N TYR A 343 -10.66 -8.11 -23.78
CA TYR A 343 -10.56 -6.76 -24.30
C TYR A 343 -11.47 -6.48 -25.49
N SER A 344 -11.75 -5.22 -25.66
CA SER A 344 -12.34 -4.58 -26.82
C SER A 344 -11.68 -3.19 -26.98
N TRP A 345 -12.26 -2.36 -27.82
CA TRP A 345 -11.74 -1.02 -28.07
C TRP A 345 -12.85 0.01 -27.89
N PHE A 346 -12.48 1.19 -27.37
CA PHE A 346 -13.31 2.37 -27.45
C PHE A 346 -13.22 3.01 -28.83
N ASN A 347 -14.16 3.87 -29.19
CA ASN A 347 -14.19 4.53 -30.52
C ASN A 347 -12.99 5.45 -30.77
N ASN A 348 -12.32 5.93 -29.71
CA ASN A 348 -11.08 6.70 -29.80
C ASN A 348 -9.82 5.81 -29.88
N ASN A 349 -9.98 4.53 -30.18
CA ASN A 349 -8.93 3.49 -30.23
C ASN A 349 -8.19 3.23 -28.92
N ALA A 350 -8.73 3.65 -27.78
CA ALA A 350 -8.17 3.27 -26.48
C ALA A 350 -8.55 1.82 -26.11
N LEU A 351 -7.62 1.10 -25.51
CA LEU A 351 -7.85 -0.26 -25.03
C LEU A 351 -8.94 -0.27 -23.96
N LYS A 352 -9.91 -1.19 -24.09
CA LYS A 352 -11.06 -1.35 -23.23
C LYS A 352 -11.06 -2.72 -22.59
N LEU A 353 -10.89 -2.80 -21.26
CA LEU A 353 -11.07 -4.02 -20.51
C LEU A 353 -12.56 -4.35 -20.40
N ILE A 354 -12.99 -5.50 -20.89
CA ILE A 354 -14.40 -5.92 -20.84
C ILE A 354 -14.67 -7.05 -19.85
N GLY A 355 -13.61 -7.70 -19.34
CA GLY A 355 -13.79 -8.74 -18.34
C GLY A 355 -12.51 -9.43 -17.93
N VAL A 356 -12.61 -10.22 -16.87
CA VAL A 356 -11.53 -11.00 -16.26
C VAL A 356 -12.03 -12.40 -15.96
N ASP A 357 -11.24 -13.39 -16.35
CA ASP A 357 -11.53 -14.79 -16.10
C ASP A 357 -10.38 -15.47 -15.37
N ARG A 358 -10.71 -16.45 -14.51
CA ARG A 358 -9.76 -17.40 -13.95
C ARG A 358 -9.65 -18.59 -14.87
N THR A 359 -8.46 -19.14 -15.06
CA THR A 359 -8.22 -20.29 -15.94
C THR A 359 -7.53 -21.42 -15.20
N SER A 360 -7.83 -22.66 -15.59
CA SER A 360 -7.11 -23.86 -15.17
C SER A 360 -7.14 -24.85 -16.31
N GLY A 361 -6.00 -25.11 -16.93
CA GLY A 361 -5.93 -25.85 -18.19
C GLY A 361 -6.73 -25.16 -19.29
N SER A 362 -7.65 -25.89 -19.94
CA SER A 362 -8.54 -25.37 -21.00
C SER A 362 -9.83 -24.72 -20.49
N GLU A 363 -10.08 -24.74 -19.20
CA GLU A 363 -11.32 -24.21 -18.63
C GLU A 363 -11.16 -22.82 -18.05
N TYR A 364 -12.23 -22.06 -18.10
CA TYR A 364 -12.29 -20.71 -17.56
C TYR A 364 -13.55 -20.49 -16.73
N GLU A 365 -13.38 -19.66 -15.73
CA GLU A 365 -14.44 -19.20 -14.85
C GLU A 365 -14.42 -17.68 -14.85
N LYS A 366 -15.56 -17.08 -15.15
CA LYS A 366 -15.71 -15.63 -15.11
C LYS A 366 -15.53 -15.11 -13.66
N ILE A 367 -14.63 -14.14 -13.50
CA ILE A 367 -14.51 -13.35 -12.27
C ILE A 367 -15.47 -12.16 -12.35
N ALA A 368 -15.35 -11.35 -13.42
CA ALA A 368 -16.15 -10.17 -13.62
C ALA A 368 -16.21 -9.74 -15.08
N ASP A 369 -17.34 -9.12 -15.46
CA ASP A 369 -17.52 -8.34 -16.71
C ASP A 369 -17.67 -6.87 -16.38
N PHE A 370 -17.21 -5.99 -17.27
CA PHE A 370 -17.20 -4.55 -17.09
C PHE A 370 -18.03 -3.84 -18.14
N GLN A 371 -18.91 -2.94 -17.69
CA GLN A 371 -19.70 -2.09 -18.57
C GLN A 371 -19.34 -0.62 -18.33
N TYR A 372 -19.42 0.16 -19.40
CA TYR A 372 -19.01 1.56 -19.41
C TYR A 372 -20.13 2.42 -19.96
N TYR A 373 -20.16 3.67 -19.52
CA TYR A 373 -21.08 4.67 -20.03
C TYR A 373 -20.91 4.83 -21.54
N LYS A 374 -22.02 4.75 -22.30
CA LYS A 374 -21.99 4.63 -23.77
C LYS A 374 -22.63 5.79 -24.51
N LYS A 375 -23.26 6.74 -23.82
CA LYS A 375 -24.00 7.83 -24.50
C LYS A 375 -23.08 8.72 -25.33
N HIS A 376 -21.92 9.03 -24.80
CA HIS A 376 -20.85 9.75 -25.46
C HIS A 376 -19.55 8.97 -25.39
N ASN A 377 -18.67 9.23 -26.36
CA ASN A 377 -17.33 8.67 -26.40
C ASN A 377 -16.33 9.78 -26.17
N LEU A 378 -15.23 9.47 -25.48
CA LEU A 378 -14.11 10.40 -25.40
C LEU A 378 -13.61 10.76 -26.80
N PRO A 379 -13.32 12.04 -27.04
CA PRO A 379 -12.71 12.47 -28.29
C PRO A 379 -11.25 11.97 -28.38
N ALA A 380 -10.59 12.24 -29.48
CA ALA A 380 -9.16 11.99 -29.62
C ALA A 380 -8.38 12.80 -28.57
N ARG A 381 -7.24 12.26 -28.11
CA ARG A 381 -6.39 12.84 -27.05
C ARG A 381 -5.99 14.31 -27.30
N ASN A 382 -5.89 14.73 -28.55
CA ASN A 382 -5.55 16.10 -28.93
C ASN A 382 -6.79 17.00 -29.15
N SER A 383 -7.96 16.58 -28.69
CA SER A 383 -9.17 17.39 -28.72
C SER A 383 -9.00 18.67 -27.91
N LYS A 384 -9.69 19.72 -28.37
CA LYS A 384 -9.77 21.00 -27.65
C LYS A 384 -10.97 21.07 -26.70
N ASP A 385 -11.79 20.01 -26.67
CA ASP A 385 -13.00 19.91 -25.87
C ASP A 385 -12.70 19.32 -24.50
N PHE A 386 -12.24 20.14 -23.57
CA PHE A 386 -12.02 19.77 -22.18
C PHE A 386 -12.37 20.91 -21.23
N ASP A 387 -12.75 20.56 -20.01
CA ASP A 387 -13.02 21.51 -18.95
C ASP A 387 -11.73 22.00 -18.24
N ASN A 388 -11.89 22.84 -17.23
CA ASN A 388 -10.78 23.36 -16.43
C ASN A 388 -9.89 22.31 -15.77
N TRP A 389 -10.34 21.06 -15.68
CA TRP A 389 -9.65 19.93 -15.03
C TRP A 389 -9.23 18.83 -16.00
N GLY A 390 -9.53 19.00 -17.29
CA GLY A 390 -9.14 18.10 -18.38
C GLY A 390 -10.19 17.06 -18.75
N TYR A 391 -11.39 17.09 -18.18
CA TYR A 391 -12.48 16.18 -18.53
C TYR A 391 -13.22 16.66 -19.77
N TYR A 392 -13.74 15.71 -20.56
CA TYR A 392 -14.49 16.02 -21.76
C TYR A 392 -15.75 16.82 -21.43
N ASN A 393 -15.97 17.93 -22.14
CA ASN A 393 -17.10 18.84 -21.90
C ASN A 393 -18.03 19.07 -23.11
N GLY A 394 -17.73 18.48 -24.27
CA GLY A 394 -18.62 18.52 -25.47
C GLY A 394 -18.95 19.90 -25.99
N ARG A 395 -18.14 20.93 -25.71
CA ARG A 395 -18.45 22.32 -26.10
C ARG A 395 -18.19 22.61 -27.57
N GLY A 396 -17.53 21.71 -28.32
CA GLY A 396 -17.20 21.91 -29.74
C GLY A 396 -16.14 23.01 -29.93
N ASN A 397 -15.17 23.09 -29.01
CA ASN A 397 -14.13 24.14 -29.06
C ASN A 397 -13.28 24.03 -30.33
N THR A 398 -13.19 25.10 -31.12
CA THR A 398 -12.36 25.17 -32.31
C THR A 398 -10.97 25.74 -32.10
N THR A 399 -10.75 26.40 -30.96
CA THR A 399 -9.49 27.02 -30.52
C THR A 399 -9.05 26.50 -29.18
N LEU A 400 -7.76 26.66 -28.86
CA LEU A 400 -7.21 26.48 -27.51
C LEU A 400 -7.11 27.78 -26.72
N PHE A 401 -7.33 28.94 -27.40
CA PHE A 401 -7.35 30.24 -26.74
C PHE A 401 -8.54 30.30 -25.77
N PRO A 402 -8.35 30.49 -24.46
CA PRO A 402 -9.43 30.41 -23.50
C PRO A 402 -10.45 31.56 -23.65
N HIS A 403 -11.73 31.29 -23.42
CA HIS A 403 -12.77 32.29 -23.23
C HIS A 403 -12.42 33.11 -21.98
N PHE A 404 -12.66 34.41 -22.04
CA PHE A 404 -12.29 35.31 -20.95
C PHE A 404 -13.22 36.50 -20.83
N GLU A 405 -13.64 36.73 -19.57
CA GLU A 405 -14.41 37.90 -19.19
C GLU A 405 -13.79 38.53 -17.94
N ASN A 406 -13.30 39.73 -18.03
CA ASN A 406 -12.78 40.47 -16.88
C ASN A 406 -13.32 41.90 -16.88
N TYR A 407 -13.94 42.27 -15.79
CA TYR A 407 -14.44 43.59 -15.52
C TYR A 407 -13.65 44.21 -14.36
N GLY A 408 -12.49 44.82 -14.65
CA GLY A 408 -11.73 45.60 -13.69
C GLY A 408 -12.24 47.05 -13.62
N GLU A 409 -11.91 47.81 -12.57
CA GLU A 409 -12.22 49.23 -12.48
C GLU A 409 -11.54 50.02 -13.60
N GLY A 410 -12.34 50.57 -14.53
CA GLY A 410 -11.86 51.38 -15.65
C GLY A 410 -11.29 50.64 -16.84
N TYR A 411 -11.27 49.29 -16.83
CA TYR A 411 -10.85 48.44 -17.94
C TYR A 411 -11.56 47.09 -17.91
N GLY A 412 -11.81 46.51 -19.06
CA GLY A 412 -12.36 45.15 -19.15
C GLY A 412 -12.02 44.53 -20.51
N LEU A 413 -11.78 43.25 -20.51
CA LEU A 413 -11.55 42.49 -21.73
C LEU A 413 -12.55 41.35 -21.80
N TRP A 414 -13.20 41.20 -22.93
CA TRP A 414 -14.11 40.10 -23.25
C TRP A 414 -13.60 39.41 -24.52
N ILE A 415 -13.34 38.11 -24.44
CA ILE A 415 -12.97 37.26 -25.58
C ILE A 415 -14.15 36.38 -25.94
N GLU A 416 -14.83 36.66 -27.04
CA GLU A 416 -16.11 36.04 -27.44
C GLU A 416 -15.96 34.60 -27.92
N ASP A 417 -15.03 34.31 -28.83
CA ASP A 417 -14.90 33.00 -29.48
C ASP A 417 -13.77 32.16 -28.91
N GLY A 418 -13.45 32.34 -27.62
CA GLY A 418 -12.46 31.53 -26.89
C GLY A 418 -13.03 30.17 -26.52
N ALA A 419 -12.13 29.22 -26.21
CA ALA A 419 -12.46 27.89 -25.69
C ALA A 419 -13.23 27.99 -24.37
N LYS A 420 -14.37 27.32 -24.27
CA LYS A 420 -15.18 27.21 -23.05
C LYS A 420 -14.76 26.01 -22.25
N HIS A 421 -14.40 26.26 -21.00
CA HIS A 421 -13.87 25.24 -20.09
C HIS A 421 -14.84 24.88 -18.94
N ASP A 422 -16.14 25.19 -19.10
CA ASP A 422 -17.15 24.79 -18.13
C ASP A 422 -17.35 23.29 -18.15
N PRO A 423 -17.45 22.62 -16.98
CA PRO A 423 -17.75 21.18 -16.89
C PRO A 423 -19.14 20.83 -17.43
N ASP A 424 -19.28 19.60 -17.89
CA ASP A 424 -20.56 19.03 -18.33
C ASP A 424 -20.64 17.55 -17.90
N LEU A 425 -21.62 17.23 -17.05
CA LEU A 425 -21.79 15.89 -16.48
C LEU A 425 -21.95 14.81 -17.54
N GLU A 426 -22.77 15.09 -18.57
CA GLU A 426 -23.12 14.11 -19.57
C GLU A 426 -21.90 13.65 -20.39
N TYR A 427 -21.03 14.60 -20.70
CA TYR A 427 -19.81 14.35 -21.46
C TYR A 427 -18.66 13.84 -20.55
N ALA A 428 -18.56 14.32 -19.32
CA ALA A 428 -17.54 13.87 -18.35
C ALA A 428 -17.65 12.38 -17.98
N GLN A 429 -18.85 11.78 -18.14
CA GLN A 429 -19.06 10.33 -17.94
C GLN A 429 -18.56 9.46 -19.11
N ALA A 430 -18.14 10.05 -20.24
CA ALA A 430 -17.75 9.30 -21.43
C ALA A 430 -16.68 8.25 -21.11
N ASN A 431 -16.91 7.01 -21.52
CA ASN A 431 -16.03 5.84 -21.31
C ASN A 431 -15.75 5.49 -19.84
N THR A 432 -16.44 6.08 -18.86
CA THR A 432 -16.28 5.75 -17.45
C THR A 432 -16.98 4.43 -17.13
N LEU A 433 -16.38 3.62 -16.24
CA LEU A 433 -16.96 2.38 -15.73
C LEU A 433 -18.25 2.67 -14.97
N ASN A 434 -19.36 2.04 -15.35
CA ASN A 434 -20.62 2.22 -14.67
C ASN A 434 -21.20 0.94 -14.05
N ARG A 435 -20.68 -0.26 -14.42
CA ARG A 435 -21.19 -1.50 -13.86
C ARG A 435 -20.16 -2.63 -13.92
N ILE A 436 -20.18 -3.46 -12.88
CA ILE A 436 -19.42 -4.69 -12.74
C ILE A 436 -20.42 -5.84 -12.55
N ASP A 437 -20.44 -6.80 -13.46
CA ASP A 437 -21.22 -8.03 -13.36
C ASP A 437 -20.32 -9.16 -12.89
N PHE A 438 -20.60 -9.74 -11.71
CA PHE A 438 -19.79 -10.79 -11.11
C PHE A 438 -20.11 -12.17 -11.69
N GLY A 439 -19.12 -13.06 -11.70
CA GLY A 439 -19.30 -14.46 -12.10
C GLY A 439 -20.38 -15.21 -11.30
N THR A 440 -20.64 -14.80 -10.07
CA THR A 440 -21.70 -15.34 -9.21
C THR A 440 -23.12 -14.94 -9.62
N GLY A 441 -23.27 -14.01 -10.59
CA GLY A 441 -24.55 -13.56 -11.12
C GLY A 441 -25.12 -12.29 -10.50
N GLY A 442 -24.45 -11.75 -9.47
CA GLY A 442 -24.75 -10.42 -8.95
C GLY A 442 -24.04 -9.30 -9.73
N TYR A 443 -24.35 -8.06 -9.38
CA TYR A 443 -23.70 -6.91 -9.97
C TYR A 443 -23.61 -5.73 -9.01
N GLU A 444 -22.69 -4.80 -9.35
CA GLU A 444 -22.58 -3.48 -8.74
C GLU A 444 -22.60 -2.43 -9.83
N GLU A 445 -23.51 -1.43 -9.73
CA GLU A 445 -23.68 -0.35 -10.69
C GLU A 445 -23.51 1.00 -10.01
N TYR A 446 -22.84 1.92 -10.68
CA TYR A 446 -22.51 3.25 -10.19
C TYR A 446 -23.22 4.32 -11.01
N LYS A 447 -23.91 5.24 -10.33
CA LYS A 447 -24.43 6.46 -10.92
C LYS A 447 -23.64 7.64 -10.40
N TYR A 448 -23.27 8.50 -11.33
CA TYR A 448 -22.42 9.65 -11.06
C TYR A 448 -23.20 10.95 -11.10
N GLU A 449 -22.65 11.95 -10.44
CA GLU A 449 -23.02 13.35 -10.59
C GLU A 449 -21.76 14.24 -10.63
N SER A 450 -21.91 15.50 -11.03
CA SER A 450 -20.82 16.47 -11.04
C SER A 450 -20.40 16.83 -9.61
N ASN A 451 -19.12 17.13 -9.44
CA ASN A 451 -18.64 17.77 -8.24
C ASN A 451 -19.19 19.19 -8.14
N GLU A 452 -19.55 19.62 -6.94
CA GLU A 452 -20.03 20.97 -6.64
C GLU A 452 -19.35 21.52 -5.39
N ILE A 453 -19.07 22.82 -5.42
CA ILE A 453 -18.52 23.57 -4.29
C ILE A 453 -19.36 24.82 -4.05
N TYR A 454 -19.20 25.38 -2.85
CA TYR A 454 -19.63 26.74 -2.56
C TYR A 454 -18.41 27.65 -2.49
N ASP A 455 -18.33 28.60 -3.40
CA ASP A 455 -17.26 29.61 -3.38
C ASP A 455 -17.66 30.78 -2.46
N TYR A 456 -17.07 30.82 -1.27
CA TYR A 456 -17.33 31.84 -0.26
C TYR A 456 -16.89 33.26 -0.68
N LYS A 457 -15.91 33.35 -1.60
CA LYS A 457 -15.42 34.64 -2.09
C LYS A 457 -16.44 35.33 -2.99
N TYR A 458 -17.10 34.56 -3.84
CA TYR A 458 -18.05 35.03 -4.81
C TYR A 458 -19.51 34.71 -4.42
N LEU A 459 -19.74 34.11 -3.27
CA LEU A 459 -21.04 33.72 -2.73
C LEU A 459 -21.91 32.95 -3.74
N LYS A 460 -21.32 32.00 -4.45
CA LYS A 460 -22.00 31.22 -5.51
C LYS A 460 -21.67 29.73 -5.42
N TYR A 461 -22.61 28.94 -5.91
CA TYR A 461 -22.35 27.53 -6.21
C TYR A 461 -21.60 27.41 -7.53
N GLU A 462 -20.65 26.49 -7.59
CA GLU A 462 -19.84 26.24 -8.76
C GLU A 462 -19.69 24.76 -9.03
N THR A 463 -19.96 24.35 -10.27
CA THR A 463 -19.68 22.99 -10.73
C THR A 463 -18.19 22.84 -11.03
N VAL A 464 -17.59 21.79 -10.51
CA VAL A 464 -16.16 21.49 -10.66
C VAL A 464 -15.99 20.20 -11.46
N GLY A 465 -14.95 20.12 -12.28
CA GLY A 465 -14.70 18.95 -13.12
C GLY A 465 -14.42 17.67 -12.33
N GLY A 466 -14.64 16.55 -13.00
CA GLY A 466 -14.61 15.21 -12.41
C GLY A 466 -15.98 14.73 -11.95
N LEU A 467 -16.02 13.48 -11.52
CA LEU A 467 -17.23 12.77 -11.13
C LEU A 467 -17.19 12.36 -9.67
N ARG A 468 -18.33 12.43 -8.99
CA ARG A 468 -18.56 11.80 -7.68
C ARG A 468 -19.71 10.80 -7.76
N ILE A 469 -19.72 9.83 -6.85
CA ILE A 469 -20.78 8.83 -6.80
C ILE A 469 -22.04 9.44 -6.17
N LYS A 470 -23.18 9.24 -6.84
CA LYS A 470 -24.52 9.60 -6.37
C LYS A 470 -25.25 8.40 -5.79
N GLU A 471 -25.20 7.27 -6.49
CA GLU A 471 -25.89 6.04 -6.10
C GLU A 471 -25.00 4.83 -6.37
N ILE A 472 -25.06 3.85 -5.47
CA ILE A 472 -24.46 2.53 -5.64
C ILE A 472 -25.60 1.52 -5.61
N ILE A 473 -25.79 0.77 -6.71
CA ILE A 473 -26.82 -0.24 -6.84
C ILE A 473 -26.14 -1.61 -6.81
N ARG A 474 -26.46 -2.41 -5.81
CA ARG A 474 -25.96 -3.78 -5.62
C ARG A 474 -27.06 -4.80 -5.80
N SER A 475 -26.77 -5.88 -6.51
CA SER A 475 -27.70 -7.01 -6.65
C SER A 475 -26.99 -8.33 -6.39
N ASP A 476 -27.65 -9.21 -5.68
CA ASP A 476 -27.24 -10.61 -5.49
C ASP A 476 -27.78 -11.56 -6.61
N GLY A 477 -28.39 -10.98 -7.66
CA GLY A 477 -29.02 -11.68 -8.75
C GLY A 477 -30.51 -11.96 -8.50
N LYS A 478 -31.04 -11.71 -7.29
CA LYS A 478 -32.45 -11.83 -6.91
C LYS A 478 -33.00 -10.50 -6.40
N ASN A 479 -32.29 -9.88 -5.48
CA ASN A 479 -32.69 -8.63 -4.86
C ASN A 479 -31.76 -7.52 -5.31
N THR A 480 -32.24 -6.30 -5.23
CA THR A 480 -31.48 -5.09 -5.55
C THR A 480 -31.53 -4.13 -4.37
N TYR A 481 -30.38 -3.61 -4.00
CA TYR A 481 -30.15 -2.71 -2.88
C TYR A 481 -29.50 -1.43 -3.37
N THR A 482 -30.10 -0.29 -3.08
CA THR A 482 -29.56 1.00 -3.49
C THR A 482 -29.09 1.79 -2.27
N THR A 483 -27.85 2.24 -2.30
CA THR A 483 -27.25 3.17 -1.36
C THR A 483 -27.16 4.53 -2.04
N PHE A 484 -27.64 5.59 -1.40
CA PHE A 484 -27.58 6.97 -1.90
C PHE A 484 -26.54 7.76 -1.14
N LEU A 485 -25.86 8.68 -1.83
CA LEU A 485 -24.90 9.58 -1.25
C LEU A 485 -25.38 11.03 -1.42
N GLU A 486 -25.35 11.79 -0.32
CA GLU A 486 -25.69 13.20 -0.27
C GLU A 486 -24.49 13.99 0.24
N TYR A 487 -24.09 15.00 -0.52
CA TYR A 487 -22.94 15.89 -0.22
C TYR A 487 -23.44 17.24 0.26
N ILE A 488 -24.38 17.22 1.21
CA ILE A 488 -25.09 18.38 1.73
C ILE A 488 -24.93 18.39 3.25
N PRO A 489 -24.45 19.48 3.86
CA PRO A 489 -24.37 19.58 5.31
C PRO A 489 -25.75 19.43 5.94
N GLN A 490 -25.87 18.53 6.91
CA GLN A 490 -27.16 18.24 7.53
C GLN A 490 -27.56 19.31 8.56
N PHE A 491 -26.58 19.94 9.19
CA PHE A 491 -26.80 20.86 10.29
C PHE A 491 -26.59 22.34 9.92
N ASP A 492 -25.96 22.61 8.78
CA ASP A 492 -25.76 23.94 8.24
C ASP A 492 -26.92 24.31 7.28
N ALA A 493 -27.67 25.34 7.60
CA ALA A 493 -28.74 25.82 6.70
C ALA A 493 -28.18 26.41 5.40
N PHE A 494 -26.88 26.70 5.36
CA PHE A 494 -26.14 27.26 4.23
C PHE A 494 -24.61 27.08 4.44
N PRO A 495 -23.84 26.64 3.44
CA PRO A 495 -24.25 26.34 2.04
C PRO A 495 -24.94 24.96 1.90
N LYS A 496 -25.65 24.77 0.80
CA LYS A 496 -26.33 23.51 0.46
C LYS A 496 -25.38 22.41 -0.11
N VAL A 497 -24.08 22.63 -0.11
CA VAL A 497 -23.07 21.66 -0.54
C VAL A 497 -21.90 21.65 0.42
N SER A 498 -21.34 20.49 0.70
CA SER A 498 -20.18 20.30 1.58
C SER A 498 -18.84 20.31 0.84
N GLY A 499 -18.85 20.53 -0.48
CA GLY A 499 -17.64 20.53 -1.28
C GLY A 499 -16.78 21.77 -1.08
N VAL A 500 -15.47 21.55 -0.91
CA VAL A 500 -14.43 22.57 -0.81
C VAL A 500 -13.45 22.37 -1.97
N ARG A 501 -13.08 23.45 -2.65
CA ARG A 501 -12.11 23.38 -3.74
C ARG A 501 -10.73 23.07 -3.21
N ILE A 502 -10.06 22.12 -3.87
CA ILE A 502 -8.64 21.88 -3.66
C ILE A 502 -7.84 22.80 -4.59
N GLY A 503 -6.88 23.53 -4.00
CA GLY A 503 -6.06 24.47 -4.73
C GLY A 503 -6.77 25.78 -5.11
N SER A 504 -6.19 26.49 -6.06
CA SER A 504 -6.68 27.81 -6.49
C SER A 504 -7.76 27.70 -7.57
N ALA A 505 -8.60 28.72 -7.70
CA ALA A 505 -9.51 28.84 -8.84
C ALA A 505 -8.73 28.82 -10.17
N PRO A 506 -9.23 28.14 -11.24
CA PRO A 506 -8.54 28.11 -12.51
C PRO A 506 -8.24 29.52 -13.04
N ALA A 507 -6.97 29.76 -13.36
CA ALA A 507 -6.52 31.03 -13.90
C ALA A 507 -5.83 30.83 -15.25
N TYR A 508 -6.31 31.52 -16.26
CA TYR A 508 -5.79 31.46 -17.63
C TYR A 508 -5.09 32.77 -18.04
N PHE A 509 -5.36 33.87 -17.33
CA PHE A 509 -4.89 35.21 -17.68
C PHE A 509 -4.18 35.86 -16.50
N LEU A 510 -3.04 36.43 -16.80
CA LEU A 510 -2.36 37.41 -15.97
C LEU A 510 -2.36 38.76 -16.72
N HIS A 511 -2.44 39.86 -16.00
CA HIS A 511 -2.38 41.18 -16.60
C HIS A 511 -1.55 42.16 -15.77
N SER A 512 -0.98 43.14 -16.43
CA SER A 512 -0.35 44.28 -15.78
C SER A 512 -0.85 45.59 -16.42
N LEU A 513 -1.04 46.60 -15.59
CA LEU A 513 -1.46 47.93 -16.01
C LEU A 513 -0.24 48.76 -16.34
N GLY A 514 -0.24 49.37 -17.54
CA GLY A 514 0.70 50.40 -17.94
C GLY A 514 0.00 51.73 -18.23
N LEU A 515 0.76 52.78 -18.54
CA LEU A 515 0.18 54.06 -18.91
C LEU A 515 -0.65 53.96 -20.21
N GLY A 516 -1.98 53.88 -20.05
CA GLY A 516 -2.92 53.80 -21.18
C GLY A 516 -3.02 52.43 -21.87
N THR A 517 -2.34 51.42 -21.38
CA THR A 517 -2.40 50.05 -21.93
C THR A 517 -2.47 49.00 -20.84
N VAL A 518 -3.10 47.88 -21.20
CA VAL A 518 -3.12 46.65 -20.34
C VAL A 518 -2.41 45.55 -21.12
N SER A 519 -1.37 44.98 -20.54
CA SER A 519 -0.68 43.81 -21.08
C SER A 519 -1.24 42.54 -20.47
N TYR A 520 -1.54 41.55 -21.30
CA TYR A 520 -2.08 40.26 -20.92
C TYR A 520 -1.14 39.13 -21.30
N TRP A 521 -0.99 38.17 -20.39
CA TRP A 521 -0.38 36.87 -20.64
C TRP A 521 -1.47 35.83 -20.44
N THR A 522 -1.62 34.93 -21.40
CA THR A 522 -2.61 33.85 -21.30
C THR A 522 -2.03 32.54 -21.77
N SER A 523 -2.57 31.44 -21.27
CA SER A 523 -2.20 30.09 -21.63
C SER A 523 -3.44 29.29 -22.03
N SER A 524 -3.27 28.33 -22.93
CA SER A 524 -4.33 27.37 -23.33
C SER A 524 -4.75 26.43 -22.21
N HIS A 525 -3.96 26.32 -21.15
CA HIS A 525 -4.23 25.55 -19.96
C HIS A 525 -4.16 26.44 -18.72
N LYS A 526 -4.83 26.04 -17.63
CA LYS A 526 -4.74 26.82 -16.40
C LYS A 526 -3.28 26.98 -15.98
N MET A 527 -2.93 28.19 -15.56
CA MET A 527 -1.57 28.55 -15.19
C MET A 527 -1.22 28.18 -13.74
N ASN A 528 -2.25 27.99 -12.91
CA ASN A 528 -2.04 27.49 -11.54
C ASN A 528 -1.75 25.99 -11.59
N ASN A 529 -0.64 25.62 -11.01
CA ASN A 529 -0.14 24.25 -11.00
C ASN A 529 -0.53 23.57 -9.70
N ASP A 530 -1.64 22.84 -9.72
CA ASP A 530 -2.08 22.03 -8.58
C ASP A 530 -1.39 20.65 -8.65
N LEU A 531 -0.07 20.64 -8.53
CA LEU A 531 0.80 19.49 -8.80
C LEU A 531 0.50 18.25 -7.96
N ILE A 532 0.00 18.44 -6.75
CA ILE A 532 -0.24 17.36 -5.79
C ILE A 532 -1.60 16.70 -6.03
N PHE A 533 -2.55 17.41 -6.65
CA PHE A 533 -3.96 17.01 -6.71
C PHE A 533 -4.41 16.64 -8.13
N GLN A 534 -3.58 15.95 -8.90
CA GLN A 534 -3.91 15.57 -10.28
C GLN A 534 -5.17 14.70 -10.41
N SER A 535 -5.65 14.10 -9.32
CA SER A 535 -6.78 13.17 -9.37
C SER A 535 -8.12 13.76 -8.94
N ASN A 536 -8.16 14.68 -7.97
CA ASN A 536 -9.40 15.21 -7.42
C ASN A 536 -9.33 16.72 -7.29
N SER A 537 -10.46 17.38 -7.58
CA SER A 537 -10.55 18.84 -7.55
C SER A 537 -11.35 19.37 -6.36
N VAL A 538 -11.97 18.47 -5.60
CA VAL A 538 -12.88 18.77 -4.50
C VAL A 538 -12.68 17.83 -3.34
N GLU A 539 -12.72 18.36 -2.13
CA GLU A 539 -12.80 17.64 -0.86
C GLU A 539 -14.15 17.92 -0.21
N TYR A 540 -14.75 16.91 0.43
CA TYR A 540 -16.04 17.03 1.11
C TYR A 540 -15.85 16.96 2.61
N TYR A 541 -16.29 18.00 3.34
CA TYR A 541 -16.19 18.00 4.80
C TYR A 541 -17.32 17.21 5.46
N GLU A 542 -18.44 16.96 4.78
CA GLU A 542 -19.55 16.14 5.28
C GLU A 542 -20.21 15.37 4.14
N VAL A 543 -20.40 14.07 4.33
CA VAL A 543 -21.10 13.19 3.37
C VAL A 543 -22.05 12.29 4.13
N LYS A 544 -23.29 12.21 3.67
CA LYS A 544 -24.32 11.33 4.19
C LYS A 544 -24.54 10.15 3.26
N GLU A 545 -24.44 8.96 3.80
CA GLU A 545 -24.70 7.68 3.14
C GLU A 545 -26.04 7.14 3.63
N ILE A 546 -27.01 6.96 2.75
CA ILE A 546 -28.34 6.43 3.06
C ILE A 546 -28.39 4.98 2.61
N LEU A 547 -28.59 4.09 3.57
CA LEU A 547 -28.61 2.65 3.38
C LEU A 547 -29.99 2.17 2.90
N PRO A 548 -30.10 0.97 2.29
CA PRO A 548 -31.36 0.45 1.71
C PRO A 548 -32.50 0.31 2.70
N ASN A 549 -32.22 0.16 3.99
CA ASN A 549 -33.23 0.08 5.07
C ASN A 549 -33.69 1.44 5.58
N GLY A 550 -33.20 2.55 5.01
CA GLY A 550 -33.50 3.91 5.41
C GLY A 550 -32.66 4.44 6.58
N SER A 551 -31.82 3.61 7.22
CA SER A 551 -30.80 4.12 8.15
C SER A 551 -29.70 4.86 7.39
N TYR A 552 -28.92 5.70 8.07
CA TYR A 552 -27.89 6.44 7.39
C TYR A 552 -26.66 6.73 8.25
N ASN A 553 -25.53 6.94 7.60
CA ASN A 553 -24.27 7.35 8.17
C ASN A 553 -23.95 8.78 7.75
N ILE A 554 -23.32 9.55 8.64
CA ILE A 554 -22.73 10.84 8.32
C ILE A 554 -21.24 10.75 8.61
N TYR A 555 -20.44 11.09 7.61
CA TYR A 555 -18.98 11.14 7.71
C TYR A 555 -18.51 12.58 7.58
N GLU A 556 -17.69 13.03 8.53
CA GLU A 556 -17.17 14.39 8.59
C GLU A 556 -15.64 14.36 8.59
N TYR A 557 -15.04 15.16 7.73
CA TYR A 557 -13.60 15.18 7.48
C TYR A 557 -13.00 16.56 7.72
N HIS A 558 -11.74 16.57 8.16
CA HIS A 558 -10.93 17.77 8.12
C HIS A 558 -10.63 18.15 6.66
N THR A 559 -10.82 19.42 6.33
CA THR A 559 -10.59 19.99 5.00
C THR A 559 -9.77 21.27 5.06
N GLY A 560 -9.35 21.82 3.95
CA GLY A 560 -8.65 23.09 3.85
C GLY A 560 -9.49 24.32 4.26
N ARG A 561 -10.74 24.15 4.67
CA ARG A 561 -11.61 25.20 5.23
C ARG A 561 -11.24 25.56 6.67
N GLU A 562 -10.62 24.66 7.40
CA GLU A 562 -10.34 24.82 8.82
C GLU A 562 -9.02 25.56 9.06
N PRO A 563 -8.93 26.43 10.08
CA PRO A 563 -7.68 27.01 10.53
C PRO A 563 -6.63 25.91 10.80
N ASN A 564 -5.37 26.11 10.40
CA ASN A 564 -4.25 25.17 10.47
C ASN A 564 -4.28 24.00 9.46
N HIS A 565 -5.33 23.86 8.64
CA HIS A 565 -5.40 22.92 7.54
C HIS A 565 -5.32 23.60 6.16
N GLU A 566 -5.40 24.94 6.14
CA GLU A 566 -5.26 25.73 4.91
C GLU A 566 -3.81 25.73 4.39
N ASP A 567 -3.70 26.02 3.09
CA ASP A 567 -2.42 26.26 2.46
C ASP A 567 -1.83 27.59 2.90
N GLU A 568 -0.54 27.62 3.16
CA GLU A 568 0.19 28.85 3.48
C GLU A 568 0.54 29.62 2.19
N TYR A 569 0.53 30.95 2.26
CA TYR A 569 0.98 31.77 1.15
C TYR A 569 2.48 31.65 0.93
N CYS A 570 2.91 31.81 -0.33
CA CYS A 570 4.35 31.92 -0.66
C CYS A 570 4.96 33.18 -0.05
N THR A 571 6.23 33.11 0.27
CA THR A 571 7.02 34.26 0.66
C THR A 571 7.68 34.87 -0.58
N LEU A 572 7.48 36.17 -0.81
CA LEU A 572 8.15 36.91 -1.88
C LEU A 572 9.53 37.37 -1.42
N TYR A 573 10.54 37.06 -2.18
CA TYR A 573 11.91 37.56 -2.01
C TYR A 573 12.27 38.47 -3.19
N TYR A 574 12.69 39.69 -2.94
CA TYR A 574 13.08 40.63 -3.96
C TYR A 574 14.34 41.44 -3.54
N TRP A 575 15.07 41.89 -4.52
CA TRP A 575 16.25 42.71 -4.26
C TRP A 575 15.89 44.17 -4.03
N ASP A 576 16.31 44.73 -2.88
CA ASP A 576 16.16 46.15 -2.62
C ASP A 576 17.48 46.87 -2.95
N SER A 577 17.44 47.68 -4.00
CA SER A 577 18.59 48.46 -4.46
C SER A 577 19.07 49.51 -3.47
N ASN A 578 18.21 49.97 -2.56
CA ASN A 578 18.57 50.98 -1.56
C ASN A 578 19.40 50.37 -0.43
N THR A 579 19.03 49.16 0.00
CA THR A 579 19.76 48.46 1.08
C THR A 579 20.79 47.47 0.56
N GLN A 580 20.90 47.27 -0.75
CA GLN A 580 21.77 46.31 -1.40
C GLN A 580 21.60 44.89 -0.83
N GLY A 581 20.34 44.53 -0.48
CA GLY A 581 20.03 43.28 0.18
C GLY A 581 18.72 42.67 -0.29
N LEU A 582 18.59 41.35 0.00
CA LEU A 582 17.35 40.64 -0.25
C LEU A 582 16.31 40.97 0.82
N LYS A 583 15.14 41.40 0.40
CA LYS A 583 13.98 41.66 1.27
C LYS A 583 12.92 40.59 1.10
N THR A 584 12.13 40.43 2.14
CA THR A 584 11.00 39.46 2.18
C THR A 584 9.70 40.18 2.40
N GLU A 585 8.66 39.73 1.73
CA GLU A 585 7.29 40.18 1.93
C GLU A 585 6.36 38.96 1.92
N ASN A 586 5.46 38.87 2.90
CA ASN A 586 4.40 37.87 2.85
C ASN A 586 3.36 38.34 1.83
N THR A 587 3.21 37.59 0.76
CA THR A 587 2.28 37.98 -0.29
C THR A 587 0.86 37.58 0.09
N SER A 588 -0.07 38.51 -0.05
CA SER A 588 -1.52 38.21 -0.06
C SER A 588 -1.96 37.59 -1.40
N ILE A 589 -1.03 37.37 -2.30
CA ILE A 589 -1.30 36.90 -3.66
C ILE A 589 -1.18 35.36 -3.64
N LYS A 590 -2.31 34.66 -3.60
CA LYS A 590 -2.40 33.23 -3.92
C LYS A 590 -2.06 33.01 -5.38
N ARG A 591 -0.79 33.12 -5.77
CA ARG A 591 -0.32 32.87 -7.14
C ARG A 591 0.33 31.52 -7.20
N ILE A 592 -0.18 30.68 -8.08
CA ILE A 592 0.44 29.52 -8.74
C ILE A 592 0.93 28.39 -7.80
N PHE A 593 1.58 28.67 -6.65
CA PHE A 593 2.08 27.67 -5.71
C PHE A 593 1.83 28.15 -4.27
N ASN A 594 1.37 27.23 -3.43
CA ASN A 594 1.23 27.45 -2.00
C ASN A 594 2.03 26.38 -1.27
N THR A 595 2.53 26.71 -0.08
CA THR A 595 2.96 25.70 0.87
C THR A 595 1.72 24.92 1.30
N THR A 596 1.57 23.70 0.85
CA THR A 596 0.38 22.90 1.15
C THR A 596 0.60 22.01 2.36
N ARG A 597 -0.48 21.79 3.11
CA ARG A 597 -0.56 20.85 4.23
C ARG A 597 -1.62 19.78 3.99
N PHE A 598 -1.67 19.26 2.75
CA PHE A 598 -2.69 18.31 2.31
C PHE A 598 -2.82 17.08 3.22
N TRP A 599 -1.74 16.64 3.89
CA TRP A 599 -1.77 15.50 4.81
C TRP A 599 -2.58 15.74 6.10
N ARG A 600 -2.93 16.97 6.41
CA ARG A 600 -3.83 17.32 7.50
C ARG A 600 -5.30 17.24 7.09
N ARG A 601 -5.58 17.03 5.79
CA ARG A 601 -6.91 16.95 5.19
C ARG A 601 -7.28 15.50 4.94
N GLY A 602 -8.58 15.21 4.79
CA GLY A 602 -9.07 13.84 4.57
C GLY A 602 -9.01 12.96 5.82
N LEU A 603 -8.64 13.51 6.97
CA LEU A 603 -8.69 12.82 8.24
C LEU A 603 -10.14 12.77 8.72
N LEU A 604 -10.64 11.56 9.01
CA LEU A 604 -12.01 11.37 9.50
C LEU A 604 -12.15 11.97 10.89
N TYR A 605 -12.83 13.13 10.98
CA TYR A 605 -13.07 13.79 12.23
C TYR A 605 -14.18 13.11 13.03
N ARG A 606 -15.33 12.80 12.37
CA ARG A 606 -16.47 12.19 13.03
C ARG A 606 -17.25 11.28 12.09
N SER A 607 -17.72 10.14 12.61
CA SER A 607 -18.72 9.30 11.97
C SER A 607 -19.91 9.12 12.90
N SER A 608 -21.14 9.27 12.37
CA SER A 608 -22.37 9.14 13.12
C SER A 608 -23.33 8.20 12.38
N HIS A 609 -23.89 7.25 13.08
CA HIS A 609 -24.87 6.31 12.57
C HIS A 609 -26.26 6.59 13.16
N TYR A 610 -27.25 6.69 12.29
CA TYR A 610 -28.65 6.97 12.63
C TYR A 610 -29.56 5.85 12.12
N ASP A 611 -30.63 5.56 12.85
CA ASP A 611 -31.70 4.70 12.34
C ASP A 611 -32.58 5.43 11.29
N SER A 612 -33.55 4.72 10.73
CA SER A 612 -34.51 5.26 9.76
C SER A 612 -35.48 6.31 10.35
N GLN A 613 -35.49 6.49 11.67
CA GLN A 613 -36.32 7.45 12.41
C GLN A 613 -35.51 8.68 12.89
N ASN A 614 -34.27 8.83 12.39
CA ASN A 614 -33.32 9.89 12.75
C ASN A 614 -32.81 9.83 14.21
N SER A 615 -32.90 8.68 14.88
CA SER A 615 -32.31 8.49 16.21
C SER A 615 -30.84 8.12 16.07
N LEU A 616 -29.97 8.81 16.81
CA LEU A 616 -28.55 8.49 16.84
C LEU A 616 -28.32 7.13 17.52
N ILE A 617 -27.77 6.17 16.79
CA ILE A 617 -27.39 4.85 17.28
C ILE A 617 -25.99 4.86 17.87
N SER A 618 -25.04 5.45 17.13
CA SER A 618 -23.64 5.56 17.57
C SER A 618 -22.95 6.74 16.91
N ARG A 619 -21.94 7.25 17.59
CA ARG A 619 -21.05 8.29 17.07
C ARG A 619 -19.62 8.00 17.50
N THR A 620 -18.70 8.11 16.57
CA THR A 620 -17.26 8.05 16.84
C THR A 620 -16.63 9.38 16.42
N GLN A 621 -15.84 9.96 17.29
CA GLN A 621 -15.11 11.21 17.05
C GLN A 621 -13.61 11.00 17.27
N ASN A 622 -12.80 11.40 16.32
CA ASN A 622 -11.35 11.30 16.34
C ASN A 622 -10.73 12.68 16.58
N HIS A 623 -9.65 12.72 17.35
CA HIS A 623 -8.85 13.90 17.59
C HIS A 623 -7.43 13.65 17.14
N TYR A 624 -6.91 14.55 16.31
CA TYR A 624 -5.58 14.43 15.73
C TYR A 624 -4.66 15.54 16.22
N SER A 625 -3.39 15.21 16.38
CA SER A 625 -2.33 16.19 16.55
C SER A 625 -1.26 16.05 15.47
N PHE A 626 -0.51 17.12 15.28
CA PHE A 626 0.55 17.20 14.29
C PHE A 626 1.86 17.47 15.04
N GLY A 627 2.82 16.57 14.87
CA GLY A 627 4.12 16.72 15.50
C GLY A 627 4.93 17.84 14.85
N ALA A 628 6.00 18.26 15.54
CA ALA A 628 6.98 19.15 14.94
C ALA A 628 7.58 18.51 13.68
N PRO A 629 7.80 19.29 12.61
CA PRO A 629 8.50 18.79 11.43
C PRO A 629 9.86 18.19 11.81
N LYS A 630 10.25 17.08 11.18
CA LYS A 630 11.54 16.40 11.43
C LYS A 630 12.68 17.14 10.72
N GLU A 631 13.84 17.22 11.33
CA GLU A 631 15.01 17.92 10.78
C GLU A 631 15.67 17.15 9.60
N PRO A 632 16.05 17.84 8.52
CA PRO A 632 15.70 19.19 8.18
C PRO A 632 14.22 19.32 7.90
N SER A 633 13.55 20.10 8.72
CA SER A 633 12.08 20.13 8.80
C SER A 633 11.42 20.80 7.60
N THR A 634 12.20 21.52 6.80
CA THR A 634 11.67 22.38 5.75
C THR A 634 12.50 22.24 4.50
N ILE A 635 11.88 21.82 3.41
CA ILE A 635 12.49 21.76 2.09
C ILE A 635 11.89 22.92 1.30
N HIS A 636 12.73 23.76 0.72
CA HIS A 636 12.32 24.96 0.02
C HIS A 636 12.23 24.73 -1.48
N GLY A 637 11.12 25.14 -2.08
CA GLY A 637 11.00 25.30 -3.51
C GLY A 637 10.86 26.78 -3.86
N PHE A 638 11.34 27.18 -5.05
CA PHE A 638 11.30 28.56 -5.47
C PHE A 638 10.77 28.67 -6.90
N ILE A 639 10.02 29.75 -7.14
CA ILE A 639 9.52 30.09 -8.47
C ILE A 639 10.10 31.46 -8.83
N PRO A 640 10.98 31.54 -9.83
CA PRO A 640 11.52 32.79 -10.27
C PRO A 640 10.51 33.58 -11.11
N GLU A 641 10.36 34.87 -10.80
CA GLU A 641 9.71 35.85 -11.66
C GLU A 641 10.79 36.84 -12.15
N TYR A 642 10.96 36.87 -13.45
CA TYR A 642 11.99 37.69 -14.08
C TYR A 642 11.41 38.66 -15.13
N ASN A 643 11.74 39.94 -14.99
CA ASN A 643 11.74 40.87 -16.08
C ASN A 643 13.03 41.71 -16.01
N GLU A 644 13.41 42.38 -17.11
CA GLU A 644 14.69 43.12 -17.17
C GLU A 644 14.84 44.20 -16.08
N SER A 645 13.72 44.68 -15.54
CA SER A 645 13.70 45.76 -14.55
C SER A 645 13.48 45.26 -13.13
N ASN A 646 12.99 44.06 -12.97
CA ASN A 646 12.64 43.51 -11.65
C ASN A 646 12.82 42.02 -11.61
N SER A 647 13.36 41.49 -10.50
CA SER A 647 13.59 40.08 -10.29
C SER A 647 13.09 39.68 -8.89
N ALA A 648 12.31 38.62 -8.82
CA ALA A 648 11.72 38.13 -7.59
C ALA A 648 11.72 36.60 -7.53
N LEU A 649 11.72 36.03 -6.31
CA LEU A 649 11.52 34.63 -6.03
C LEU A 649 10.32 34.46 -5.14
N TYR A 650 9.39 33.57 -5.51
CA TYR A 650 8.33 33.10 -4.64
C TYR A 650 8.76 31.80 -4.01
N GLY A 651 9.01 31.78 -2.70
CA GLY A 651 9.39 30.60 -1.94
C GLY A 651 8.19 29.89 -1.35
N TYR A 652 8.11 28.60 -1.52
CA TYR A 652 7.18 27.70 -0.86
C TYR A 652 7.95 26.60 -0.12
N LYS A 653 7.23 25.82 0.73
CA LYS A 653 7.87 24.86 1.62
C LYS A 653 7.18 23.51 1.57
N TRP A 654 7.97 22.46 1.75
CA TRP A 654 7.52 21.12 2.07
C TRP A 654 7.85 20.80 3.51
N TYR A 655 6.90 20.21 4.25
CA TYR A 655 7.09 19.82 5.63
C TYR A 655 6.96 18.30 5.78
N SER A 656 7.97 17.65 6.33
CA SER A 656 7.90 16.25 6.78
C SER A 656 7.36 16.23 8.20
N GLU A 657 6.04 16.24 8.34
CA GLU A 657 5.32 16.39 9.60
C GLU A 657 4.55 15.12 9.94
N PRO A 658 4.72 14.52 11.13
CA PRO A 658 3.96 13.36 11.54
C PRO A 658 2.52 13.72 11.91
N VAL A 659 1.60 12.78 11.68
CA VAL A 659 0.17 12.88 12.04
C VAL A 659 -0.13 11.82 13.09
N TYR A 660 -0.71 12.20 14.21
CA TYR A 660 -1.08 11.30 15.30
C TYR A 660 -2.60 11.34 15.55
N LEU A 661 -3.18 10.15 15.73
CA LEU A 661 -4.53 10.02 16.31
C LEU A 661 -4.39 9.98 17.83
N ASP A 662 -4.67 11.09 18.51
CA ASP A 662 -4.45 11.17 19.97
C ASP A 662 -5.58 10.55 20.77
N LYS A 663 -6.82 10.66 20.26
CA LYS A 663 -7.99 10.22 20.99
C LYS A 663 -9.14 9.85 20.06
N THR A 664 -9.83 8.77 20.40
CA THR A 664 -11.11 8.39 19.83
C THR A 664 -12.16 8.38 20.93
N VAL A 665 -13.31 9.03 20.71
CA VAL A 665 -14.46 9.01 21.59
C VAL A 665 -15.61 8.31 20.88
N THR A 666 -16.18 7.28 21.50
CA THR A 666 -17.31 6.55 20.94
C THR A 666 -18.51 6.63 21.89
N GLU A 667 -19.62 7.14 21.39
CA GLU A 667 -20.92 7.16 22.05
C GLU A 667 -21.82 6.11 21.41
N ALA A 668 -22.40 5.22 22.20
CA ALA A 668 -23.28 4.17 21.67
C ALA A 668 -24.39 3.83 22.65
N GLY A 669 -25.58 3.53 22.09
CA GLY A 669 -26.75 3.07 22.84
C GLY A 669 -27.58 4.18 23.50
N PRO A 670 -28.68 3.80 24.15
CA PRO A 670 -29.69 4.73 24.67
C PRO A 670 -29.20 5.60 25.83
N TYR A 671 -28.08 5.24 26.47
CA TYR A 671 -27.53 5.96 27.61
C TYR A 671 -26.38 6.91 27.26
N ASN A 672 -25.91 6.93 25.99
CA ASN A 672 -24.86 7.81 25.46
C ASN A 672 -23.63 8.02 26.38
N THR A 673 -23.29 7.00 27.18
CA THR A 673 -22.10 7.06 28.01
C THR A 673 -20.87 6.85 27.15
N PRO A 674 -20.00 7.86 26.97
CA PRO A 674 -18.89 7.76 26.05
C PRO A 674 -17.81 6.78 26.55
N SER A 675 -17.31 5.96 25.65
CA SER A 675 -16.03 5.28 25.83
C SER A 675 -14.93 6.07 25.12
N THR A 676 -13.72 6.03 25.66
CA THR A 676 -12.60 6.74 25.06
C THR A 676 -11.39 5.84 24.89
N VAL A 677 -10.64 6.04 23.80
CA VAL A 677 -9.31 5.46 23.59
C VAL A 677 -8.35 6.61 23.38
N GLU A 678 -7.31 6.69 24.23
CA GLU A 678 -6.27 7.72 24.19
C GLU A 678 -4.93 7.07 23.88
N TYR A 679 -4.14 7.71 23.00
CA TYR A 679 -2.87 7.18 22.52
C TYR A 679 -1.72 8.10 22.91
N LYS A 680 -0.59 7.52 23.33
CA LYS A 680 0.68 8.25 23.46
C LYS A 680 1.73 7.58 22.60
N TYR A 681 2.33 8.35 21.71
CA TYR A 681 3.27 7.87 20.72
C TYR A 681 4.72 8.15 21.09
N ASP A 682 5.61 7.30 20.61
CA ASP A 682 6.99 7.70 20.38
C ASP A 682 7.04 8.63 19.15
N THR A 683 7.72 9.77 19.30
CA THR A 683 7.72 10.80 18.28
C THR A 683 8.70 10.54 17.13
N VAL A 684 9.62 9.60 17.29
CA VAL A 684 10.61 9.22 16.26
C VAL A 684 10.10 8.03 15.45
N TYR A 685 9.64 7.00 16.14
CA TYR A 685 9.21 5.73 15.53
C TYR A 685 7.72 5.69 15.20
N MET A 686 6.94 6.70 15.63
CA MET A 686 5.50 6.84 15.38
C MET A 686 4.65 5.65 15.87
N VAL A 687 5.12 4.91 16.86
CA VAL A 687 4.37 3.80 17.45
C VAL A 687 3.75 4.19 18.79
N ALA A 688 2.56 3.65 19.05
CA ALA A 688 1.89 3.90 20.32
C ALA A 688 2.59 3.17 21.47
N LYS A 689 3.11 3.93 22.43
CA LYS A 689 3.74 3.41 23.67
C LYS A 689 2.73 3.19 24.78
N GLU A 690 1.67 3.96 24.81
CA GLU A 690 0.56 3.80 25.76
C GLU A 690 -0.78 3.93 25.02
N ILE A 691 -1.66 2.97 25.23
CA ILE A 691 -3.05 3.00 24.79
C ILE A 691 -3.90 2.89 26.05
N LYS A 692 -4.72 3.91 26.30
CA LYS A 692 -5.63 3.97 27.43
C LYS A 692 -7.07 3.93 26.96
N GLU A 693 -7.78 2.89 27.31
CA GLU A 693 -9.21 2.72 27.09
C GLU A 693 -9.96 3.07 28.36
N THR A 694 -11.04 3.85 28.24
CA THR A 694 -11.97 4.13 29.34
C THR A 694 -13.37 3.77 28.86
N ASP A 695 -14.02 2.83 29.54
CA ASP A 695 -15.39 2.45 29.21
C ASP A 695 -16.43 3.47 29.69
N GLY A 696 -17.70 3.31 29.28
CA GLY A 696 -18.78 4.22 29.69
C GLY A 696 -19.09 4.20 31.21
N LEU A 697 -18.52 3.30 31.98
CA LEU A 697 -18.60 3.25 33.44
C LEU A 697 -17.40 3.89 34.14
N GLY A 698 -16.44 4.40 33.36
CA GLY A 698 -15.21 5.00 33.88
C GLY A 698 -14.12 4.00 34.24
N ASN A 699 -14.27 2.70 33.96
CA ASN A 699 -13.18 1.74 34.14
C ASN A 699 -12.10 1.96 33.10
N THR A 700 -10.85 1.90 33.54
CA THR A 700 -9.70 2.12 32.66
C THR A 700 -8.92 0.86 32.40
N THR A 701 -8.55 0.63 31.12
CA THR A 701 -7.54 -0.35 30.73
C THR A 701 -6.40 0.40 30.04
N ILE A 702 -5.17 0.22 30.53
CA ILE A 702 -3.99 0.86 29.97
C ILE A 702 -3.03 -0.23 29.51
N LYS A 703 -2.71 -0.24 28.22
CA LYS A 703 -1.65 -1.07 27.65
C LYS A 703 -0.41 -0.19 27.43
N ARG A 704 0.70 -0.54 28.04
CA ARG A 704 2.02 0.09 27.85
C ARG A 704 2.95 -0.87 27.16
N THR A 705 3.63 -0.42 26.12
CA THR A 705 4.64 -1.23 25.42
C THR A 705 5.95 -0.45 25.37
N SER A 706 7.02 -1.06 25.86
CA SER A 706 8.39 -0.59 25.68
C SER A 706 9.05 -1.39 24.56
N TYR A 707 9.74 -0.69 23.69
CA TYR A 707 10.35 -1.24 22.48
C TYR A 707 11.89 -1.26 22.59
N SER A 708 12.54 -1.91 21.63
CA SER A 708 14.00 -2.01 21.57
C SER A 708 14.71 -0.67 21.70
N PHE A 709 14.17 0.40 21.14
CA PHE A 709 14.75 1.75 21.15
C PHE A 709 14.54 2.52 22.47
N ASP A 710 13.71 2.03 23.39
CA ASP A 710 13.51 2.65 24.71
C ASP A 710 14.64 2.36 25.71
N TYR A 711 15.51 1.42 25.38
CA TYR A 711 16.61 0.98 26.23
C TYR A 711 17.93 1.55 25.70
N GLN A 712 18.54 2.46 26.48
CA GLN A 712 19.87 2.96 26.17
C GLN A 712 20.90 1.91 26.59
N ILE A 713 21.50 1.26 25.60
CA ILE A 713 22.52 0.25 25.76
C ILE A 713 23.87 0.86 25.36
N ASP A 714 24.86 0.78 26.24
CA ASP A 714 26.21 1.23 25.94
C ASP A 714 26.87 0.27 24.92
N SER A 715 27.54 0.83 23.92
CA SER A 715 28.37 0.05 23.02
C SER A 715 29.65 -0.36 23.76
N ASP A 716 30.06 -1.61 23.62
CA ASP A 716 31.36 -2.07 24.18
C ASP A 716 32.50 -1.37 23.40
N PRO A 717 33.38 -0.62 24.07
CA PRO A 717 34.51 0.06 23.44
C PRO A 717 35.50 -0.89 22.76
N MET A 718 35.57 -2.14 23.20
CA MET A 718 36.42 -3.18 22.60
C MET A 718 35.82 -3.81 21.34
N TRP A 719 34.49 -3.68 21.16
CA TRP A 719 33.75 -4.16 19.98
C TRP A 719 32.89 -3.01 19.46
N PRO A 720 33.44 -2.11 18.69
CA PRO A 720 32.75 -0.88 18.24
C PRO A 720 31.60 -1.12 17.25
N PHE A 721 31.24 -2.39 16.99
CA PHE A 721 30.13 -2.77 16.14
C PHE A 721 28.83 -2.98 16.93
N PRO A 722 27.65 -2.74 16.34
CA PRO A 722 26.37 -2.95 17.02
C PRO A 722 26.10 -4.41 17.42
N THR A 723 27.02 -5.33 17.15
CA THR A 723 26.93 -6.77 17.49
C THR A 723 27.20 -7.10 18.95
N SER A 724 27.50 -6.12 19.80
CA SER A 724 27.73 -6.34 21.25
C SER A 724 26.44 -6.71 21.99
N HIS A 725 25.28 -6.21 21.56
CA HIS A 725 24.00 -6.48 22.21
C HIS A 725 22.86 -6.57 21.15
N PRO A 726 21.93 -7.54 21.25
CA PRO A 726 20.86 -7.70 20.27
C PRO A 726 20.00 -6.46 20.04
N LEU A 727 19.66 -5.73 21.13
CA LEU A 727 18.85 -4.50 20.99
C LEU A 727 19.57 -3.40 20.23
N LEU A 728 20.90 -3.28 20.31
CA LEU A 728 21.66 -2.31 19.51
C LEU A 728 21.54 -2.58 18.01
N VAL A 729 21.54 -3.86 17.61
CA VAL A 729 21.35 -4.24 16.20
C VAL A 729 19.95 -3.88 15.73
N LEU A 730 18.92 -4.13 16.53
CA LEU A 730 17.56 -3.72 16.21
C LEU A 730 17.43 -2.20 16.06
N GLN A 731 18.06 -1.44 16.98
CA GLN A 731 18.10 0.03 16.94
C GLN A 731 18.84 0.54 15.70
N SER A 732 20.02 -0.02 15.39
CA SER A 732 20.82 0.40 14.22
C SER A 732 20.11 0.15 12.90
N LYS A 733 19.31 -0.92 12.82
CA LYS A 733 18.47 -1.26 11.68
C LYS A 733 17.10 -0.55 11.70
N LYS A 734 16.84 0.31 12.68
CA LYS A 734 15.56 1.00 12.89
C LYS A 734 14.36 0.05 13.02
N MET A 735 14.58 -1.18 13.43
CA MET A 735 13.55 -2.20 13.60
C MET A 735 12.80 -2.00 14.92
N ILE A 736 11.48 -2.11 14.86
CA ILE A 736 10.60 -1.97 16.02
C ILE A 736 10.32 -3.36 16.58
N ALA A 737 10.87 -3.65 17.76
CA ALA A 737 10.66 -4.91 18.46
C ALA A 737 10.16 -4.65 19.89
N PRO A 738 9.01 -5.23 20.31
CA PRO A 738 8.46 -5.04 21.64
C PRO A 738 9.32 -5.81 22.66
N VAL A 739 9.74 -5.14 23.73
CA VAL A 739 10.54 -5.74 24.81
C VAL A 739 9.67 -6.03 26.02
N GLU A 740 8.84 -5.07 26.45
CA GLU A 740 7.93 -5.29 27.57
C GLU A 740 6.54 -4.74 27.24
N THR A 741 5.49 -5.52 27.54
CA THR A 741 4.10 -5.07 27.42
C THR A 741 3.39 -5.29 28.75
N THR A 742 2.87 -4.22 29.35
CA THR A 742 2.14 -4.24 30.62
C THR A 742 0.72 -3.76 30.43
N VAL A 743 -0.25 -4.50 30.97
CA VAL A 743 -1.66 -4.15 31.01
C VAL A 743 -2.10 -3.82 32.42
N LEU A 744 -2.67 -2.62 32.60
CA LEU A 744 -3.25 -2.19 33.88
C LEU A 744 -4.76 -2.05 33.73
N LYS A 745 -5.52 -2.50 34.74
CA LYS A 745 -6.96 -2.24 34.85
C LYS A 745 -7.21 -1.45 36.14
N ASN A 746 -7.87 -0.30 36.01
CA ASN A 746 -8.15 0.61 37.12
C ASN A 746 -6.89 0.90 37.98
N GLY A 747 -5.76 1.16 37.31
CA GLY A 747 -4.47 1.46 37.96
C GLY A 747 -3.75 0.25 38.59
N ARG A 748 -4.22 -0.96 38.35
CA ARG A 748 -3.59 -2.20 38.86
C ARG A 748 -3.07 -3.05 37.73
N VAL A 749 -1.86 -3.57 37.84
CA VAL A 749 -1.26 -4.48 36.85
C VAL A 749 -2.01 -5.82 36.87
N VAL A 750 -2.53 -6.20 35.72
CA VAL A 750 -3.26 -7.47 35.51
C VAL A 750 -2.50 -8.45 34.62
N GLN A 751 -1.58 -7.93 33.80
CA GLN A 751 -0.72 -8.74 32.94
C GLN A 751 0.57 -7.97 32.67
N SER A 752 1.69 -8.66 32.59
CA SER A 752 2.90 -8.14 31.97
C SER A 752 3.69 -9.26 31.35
N GLU A 753 4.23 -8.98 30.17
CA GLU A 753 5.07 -9.87 29.38
C GLU A 753 6.37 -9.18 29.05
N TYR A 754 7.48 -9.90 29.14
CA TYR A 754 8.81 -9.43 28.81
C TYR A 754 9.49 -10.41 27.85
N MET A 755 10.03 -9.90 26.75
CA MET A 755 10.71 -10.67 25.72
C MET A 755 12.19 -10.34 25.71
N THR A 756 13.04 -11.36 25.71
CA THR A 756 14.47 -11.21 25.46
C THR A 756 14.81 -11.62 24.03
N TYR A 757 15.92 -11.11 23.52
CA TYR A 757 16.40 -11.37 22.17
C TYR A 757 17.80 -11.95 22.20
N LYS A 758 18.13 -12.74 21.14
CA LYS A 758 19.46 -13.33 20.93
C LYS A 758 19.91 -13.15 19.50
N PHE A 759 21.19 -13.24 19.29
CA PHE A 759 21.75 -13.39 17.94
C PHE A 759 21.48 -14.80 17.43
N TRP A 760 21.06 -14.86 16.18
CA TRP A 760 20.90 -16.10 15.47
C TRP A 760 21.67 -16.02 14.14
N ARG A 761 22.50 -17.02 13.87
CA ARG A 761 23.25 -17.11 12.62
C ARG A 761 22.44 -17.94 11.62
N VAL A 762 21.90 -17.29 10.61
CA VAL A 762 21.33 -17.96 9.46
C VAL A 762 22.47 -18.59 8.67
N PRO A 763 22.48 -19.90 8.43
CA PRO A 763 23.53 -20.54 7.66
C PRO A 763 23.50 -20.10 6.19
N ALA A 764 24.63 -20.16 5.50
CA ALA A 764 24.67 -19.95 4.06
C ALA A 764 23.99 -21.10 3.34
N SER A 765 23.26 -20.79 2.26
CA SER A 765 22.71 -21.76 1.33
C SER A 765 23.15 -21.42 -0.10
N ALA A 766 22.75 -22.22 -1.09
CA ALA A 766 23.05 -21.92 -2.49
C ALA A 766 22.55 -20.53 -2.94
N ASP A 767 21.47 -20.06 -2.31
CA ASP A 767 20.78 -18.81 -2.70
C ASP A 767 20.99 -17.65 -1.72
N LYS A 768 21.62 -17.89 -0.55
CA LYS A 768 21.77 -16.91 0.54
C LYS A 768 23.16 -16.93 1.14
N ALA A 769 23.71 -15.77 1.42
CA ALA A 769 24.89 -15.63 2.27
C ALA A 769 24.54 -15.85 3.74
N SER A 770 25.51 -16.34 4.54
CA SER A 770 25.30 -16.42 6.00
C SER A 770 25.06 -15.02 6.58
N THR A 771 23.99 -14.88 7.34
CA THR A 771 23.56 -13.60 7.91
C THR A 771 23.38 -13.74 9.43
N LEU A 772 23.73 -12.68 10.18
CA LEU A 772 23.45 -12.59 11.59
C LEU A 772 22.19 -11.75 11.81
N VAL A 773 21.16 -12.35 12.41
CA VAL A 773 19.88 -11.72 12.72
C VAL A 773 19.61 -11.73 14.21
N VAL A 774 18.64 -10.91 14.63
CA VAL A 774 18.19 -10.86 16.03
C VAL A 774 16.83 -11.52 16.14
N MET A 775 16.72 -12.51 17.02
CA MET A 775 15.52 -13.33 17.20
C MET A 775 15.06 -13.34 18.66
N PRO A 776 13.76 -13.55 18.94
CA PRO A 776 13.27 -13.82 20.28
C PRO A 776 14.03 -14.98 20.92
N SER A 777 14.30 -14.86 22.22
CA SER A 777 15.07 -15.88 23.00
C SER A 777 14.25 -16.49 24.11
N MET A 778 13.64 -15.65 24.95
CA MET A 778 12.82 -16.10 26.08
C MET A 778 11.64 -15.18 26.27
N LYS A 779 10.50 -15.76 26.65
CA LYS A 779 9.30 -15.04 27.06
C LYS A 779 9.09 -15.20 28.57
N TRP A 780 8.96 -14.08 29.24
CA TRP A 780 8.67 -14.01 30.67
C TRP A 780 7.27 -13.41 30.86
N GLY A 781 6.56 -13.86 31.91
CA GLY A 781 5.26 -13.33 32.25
C GLY A 781 5.05 -13.24 33.75
N LEU A 782 4.09 -12.42 34.17
CA LEU A 782 3.66 -12.36 35.56
C LEU A 782 2.55 -13.39 35.79
N PRO A 783 2.79 -14.43 36.64
CA PRO A 783 1.78 -15.43 36.97
C PRO A 783 0.82 -14.88 38.04
N LEU A 784 -0.01 -13.92 37.67
CA LEU A 784 -0.91 -13.23 38.60
C LEU A 784 -2.19 -14.00 38.82
N THR A 785 -2.48 -14.38 40.06
CA THR A 785 -3.80 -14.85 40.52
C THR A 785 -4.71 -13.68 40.92
N THR A 786 -4.09 -12.56 41.35
CA THR A 786 -4.74 -11.30 41.69
C THR A 786 -3.94 -10.13 41.13
N SER A 787 -4.60 -9.04 40.82
CA SER A 787 -3.94 -7.83 40.28
C SER A 787 -2.98 -7.22 41.30
N LEU A 788 -1.83 -6.70 40.81
CA LEU A 788 -0.83 -6.00 41.62
C LEU A 788 -1.09 -4.49 41.63
N ALA A 789 -0.80 -3.84 42.77
CA ALA A 789 -0.73 -2.37 42.78
C ALA A 789 0.43 -1.92 41.86
N ALA A 790 0.21 -0.85 41.09
CA ALA A 790 1.20 -0.39 40.12
C ALA A 790 2.56 -0.08 40.73
N ASN A 791 2.59 0.47 41.93
CA ASN A 791 3.83 0.75 42.70
C ASN A 791 4.55 -0.51 43.23
N SER A 792 3.93 -1.66 43.15
CA SER A 792 4.52 -2.96 43.57
C SER A 792 5.12 -3.73 42.40
N PHE A 793 5.16 -3.12 41.24
CA PHE A 793 5.73 -3.67 40.01
C PHE A 793 6.78 -2.70 39.43
N SER A 794 7.93 -3.25 39.02
CA SER A 794 9.02 -2.51 38.42
C SER A 794 9.17 -2.90 36.95
N PRO A 795 8.96 -1.96 36.00
CA PRO A 795 9.24 -2.22 34.56
C PRO A 795 10.70 -2.59 34.32
N VAL A 796 10.98 -3.26 33.22
CA VAL A 796 12.33 -3.60 32.79
C VAL A 796 13.15 -2.32 32.59
N THR A 797 14.38 -2.32 33.14
CA THR A 797 15.31 -1.19 33.06
C THR A 797 16.70 -1.66 32.65
N VAL A 798 17.55 -0.73 32.20
CA VAL A 798 18.97 -0.98 31.93
C VAL A 798 19.76 -0.67 33.19
N GLN A 799 20.66 -1.56 33.59
CA GLN A 799 21.66 -1.36 34.63
C GLN A 799 23.06 -1.67 34.09
N ASN A 800 24.08 -1.11 34.67
CA ASN A 800 25.49 -1.29 34.25
C ASN A 800 25.75 -1.03 32.75
N GLY A 801 24.95 -0.19 32.14
CA GLY A 801 25.07 0.18 30.73
C GLY A 801 24.54 -0.85 29.71
N SER A 802 24.36 -2.12 30.09
CA SER A 802 23.90 -3.16 29.13
C SER A 802 22.92 -4.18 29.70
N ASP A 803 22.85 -4.33 31.02
CA ASP A 803 22.08 -5.39 31.66
C ASP A 803 20.59 -5.03 31.76
N LEU A 804 19.72 -5.80 31.12
CA LEU A 804 18.28 -5.66 31.25
C LEU A 804 17.79 -6.32 32.52
N VAL A 805 17.37 -5.51 33.49
CA VAL A 805 16.90 -5.97 34.80
C VAL A 805 15.37 -5.90 34.85
N LYS A 806 14.75 -7.03 35.11
CA LYS A 806 13.31 -7.22 35.26
C LYS A 806 12.87 -7.35 36.72
N ASP A 807 11.59 -7.12 37.00
CA ASP A 807 10.99 -7.42 38.32
C ASP A 807 11.17 -8.90 38.68
N SER A 808 11.47 -9.16 39.94
CA SER A 808 11.69 -10.52 40.50
C SER A 808 10.45 -11.42 40.40
N LYS A 809 9.26 -10.82 40.22
CA LYS A 809 7.98 -11.54 40.09
C LYS A 809 7.79 -12.15 38.70
N TYR A 810 8.57 -11.73 37.72
CA TYR A 810 8.53 -12.38 36.38
C TYR A 810 8.99 -13.84 36.50
N LYS A 811 8.18 -14.72 35.90
CA LYS A 811 8.52 -16.12 35.73
C LYS A 811 8.72 -16.40 34.26
N LEU A 812 9.74 -17.19 33.96
CA LEU A 812 9.97 -17.67 32.60
C LEU A 812 8.79 -18.54 32.16
N GLN A 813 8.28 -18.31 30.97
CA GLN A 813 7.17 -19.04 30.39
C GLN A 813 7.57 -19.92 29.19
N LEU A 814 8.50 -19.41 28.38
CA LEU A 814 8.88 -20.09 27.15
C LEU A 814 10.31 -19.74 26.75
N PHE A 815 11.05 -20.72 26.29
CA PHE A 815 12.28 -20.58 25.55
C PHE A 815 11.99 -20.73 24.06
N PHE A 816 12.60 -19.88 23.22
CA PHE A 816 12.63 -20.05 21.77
C PHE A 816 13.98 -20.64 21.39
N ASP A 817 14.01 -21.93 21.08
CA ASP A 817 15.25 -22.68 21.02
C ASP A 817 15.99 -22.53 19.71
N TRP A 818 15.32 -22.83 18.61
CA TRP A 818 15.92 -22.74 17.27
C TRP A 818 14.95 -22.34 16.19
N TYR A 819 15.55 -21.81 15.12
CA TYR A 819 14.87 -21.34 13.92
C TYR A 819 15.55 -21.97 12.70
N ASN A 820 14.80 -22.20 11.63
CA ASN A 820 15.38 -22.66 10.38
C ASN A 820 16.11 -21.53 9.61
N SER A 821 16.68 -21.87 8.44
CA SER A 821 17.37 -20.90 7.58
C SER A 821 16.44 -19.80 7.04
N ASP A 822 15.13 -19.98 7.09
CA ASP A 822 14.12 -19.07 6.60
C ASP A 822 13.48 -18.23 7.72
N GLY A 823 14.00 -18.37 8.97
CA GLY A 823 13.57 -17.59 10.13
C GLY A 823 12.31 -18.10 10.83
N GLN A 824 11.84 -19.28 10.47
CA GLN A 824 10.67 -19.90 11.11
C GLN A 824 11.07 -20.61 12.39
N LEU A 825 10.26 -20.47 13.43
CA LEU A 825 10.47 -21.16 14.72
C LEU A 825 10.27 -22.66 14.55
N MET A 826 11.29 -23.43 14.83
CA MET A 826 11.26 -24.89 14.77
C MET A 826 11.07 -25.54 16.15
N GLY A 827 11.55 -24.92 17.21
CA GLY A 827 11.47 -25.50 18.55
C GLY A 827 11.37 -24.45 19.64
N SER A 828 10.56 -24.78 20.64
CA SER A 828 10.40 -24.02 21.87
C SER A 828 10.13 -24.98 23.03
N HIS A 829 10.46 -24.57 24.26
CA HIS A 829 10.09 -25.37 25.43
C HIS A 829 9.70 -24.50 26.64
N THR A 830 8.87 -25.04 27.51
CA THR A 830 8.52 -24.46 28.78
C THR A 830 9.54 -24.79 29.86
N PRO A 831 9.65 -24.07 31.00
CA PRO A 831 10.62 -24.33 32.05
C PRO A 831 10.49 -25.70 32.71
N ASP A 832 9.36 -26.35 32.59
CA ASP A 832 9.13 -27.72 33.04
C ASP A 832 9.55 -28.79 32.01
N GLY A 833 10.23 -28.39 30.94
CA GLY A 833 10.86 -29.27 29.99
C GLY A 833 9.90 -29.81 28.90
N ARG A 834 8.71 -29.23 28.73
CA ARG A 834 7.81 -29.64 27.65
C ARG A 834 8.20 -28.95 26.35
N TYR A 835 8.60 -29.72 25.37
CA TYR A 835 8.99 -29.25 24.07
C TYR A 835 7.79 -29.16 23.13
N GLN A 836 7.83 -28.17 22.25
CA GLN A 836 6.99 -28.07 21.08
C GLN A 836 7.88 -27.86 19.86
N SER A 837 7.77 -28.76 18.89
CA SER A 837 8.58 -28.72 17.67
C SER A 837 7.70 -28.67 16.42
N THR A 838 8.20 -28.04 15.38
CA THR A 838 7.58 -27.99 14.06
C THR A 838 8.57 -28.38 13.00
N LEU A 839 8.24 -29.41 12.21
CA LEU A 839 8.99 -29.79 11.01
C LEU A 839 8.41 -29.06 9.81
N TYR A 840 9.27 -28.54 8.96
CA TYR A 840 8.90 -27.85 7.73
C TYR A 840 9.32 -28.68 6.50
N GLY A 841 8.43 -28.77 5.52
CA GLY A 841 8.68 -29.37 4.20
C GLY A 841 8.27 -28.40 3.10
N TYR A 842 8.11 -28.93 1.88
CA TYR A 842 7.83 -28.13 0.68
C TYR A 842 8.88 -27.03 0.52
N SER A 843 10.13 -27.47 0.48
CA SER A 843 11.32 -26.60 0.48
C SER A 843 11.40 -25.68 1.71
N GLY A 844 10.93 -26.15 2.86
CA GLY A 844 10.98 -25.41 4.13
C GLY A 844 9.90 -24.34 4.31
N THR A 845 8.87 -24.29 3.45
CA THR A 845 7.88 -23.20 3.50
C THR A 845 6.61 -23.54 4.28
N LEU A 846 6.27 -24.83 4.41
CA LEU A 846 5.03 -25.28 5.02
C LEU A 846 5.30 -26.24 6.19
N PRO A 847 4.57 -26.13 7.33
CA PRO A 847 4.71 -27.07 8.43
C PRO A 847 4.14 -28.45 8.03
N ILE A 848 4.94 -29.48 8.08
CA ILE A 848 4.51 -30.86 7.76
C ILE A 848 4.22 -31.67 9.01
N ALA A 849 4.76 -31.29 10.16
CA ALA A 849 4.44 -31.91 11.44
C ALA A 849 4.53 -30.91 12.58
N GLN A 850 3.60 -31.02 13.54
CA GLN A 850 3.65 -30.38 14.86
C GLN A 850 3.77 -31.46 15.91
N ILE A 851 4.73 -31.31 16.80
CA ILE A 851 5.14 -32.32 17.78
C ILE A 851 5.12 -31.71 19.16
N ASP A 852 4.37 -32.32 20.07
CA ASP A 852 4.36 -31.97 21.48
C ASP A 852 5.21 -33.00 22.25
N ASN A 853 5.99 -32.50 23.21
CA ASN A 853 6.84 -33.25 24.13
C ASN A 853 7.98 -34.03 23.45
N ALA A 854 8.49 -33.55 22.34
CA ALA A 854 9.73 -34.04 21.72
C ALA A 854 10.47 -32.93 20.99
N VAL A 855 11.77 -33.08 20.88
CA VAL A 855 12.66 -32.22 20.12
C VAL A 855 12.72 -32.73 18.68
N ALA A 856 12.55 -31.80 17.73
CA ALA A 856 12.76 -32.09 16.32
C ALA A 856 13.68 -31.03 15.71
N SER A 857 14.93 -31.43 15.44
CA SER A 857 15.94 -30.56 14.82
C SER A 857 16.50 -31.23 13.58
N PRO A 858 16.28 -30.74 12.37
CA PRO A 858 16.75 -31.39 11.14
C PRO A 858 18.23 -31.18 10.84
N GLU A 859 18.89 -30.21 11.48
CA GLU A 859 20.31 -29.90 11.22
C GLU A 859 21.03 -29.62 12.54
N SER A 860 21.79 -30.58 13.04
CA SER A 860 22.73 -30.36 14.14
C SER A 860 24.11 -30.01 13.58
N PRO A 861 24.57 -28.74 13.63
CA PRO A 861 25.99 -28.50 13.60
C PRO A 861 26.52 -28.66 15.01
N VAL A 862 27.13 -29.82 15.27
CA VAL A 862 28.06 -30.04 16.43
C VAL A 862 27.58 -29.41 17.77
N HIS A 863 27.01 -30.22 18.66
CA HIS A 863 26.65 -29.94 20.07
C HIS A 863 25.28 -29.27 20.32
N LEU A 864 24.19 -29.73 19.70
CA LEU A 864 22.84 -29.36 20.17
C LEU A 864 22.02 -30.61 20.52
N PRO A 865 21.00 -30.48 21.41
CA PRO A 865 20.20 -31.62 21.78
C PRO A 865 19.55 -32.27 20.59
N ASP A 866 19.79 -33.38 20.35
CA ASP A 866 19.12 -34.63 20.21
C ASP A 866 17.77 -34.49 19.46
N ASN A 867 17.77 -34.93 18.20
CA ASN A 867 16.53 -35.03 17.44
C ASN A 867 15.77 -36.28 17.87
N GLN A 868 14.50 -36.09 18.28
CA GLN A 868 13.66 -37.19 18.79
C GLN A 868 12.45 -37.47 17.88
N ALA A 869 12.40 -36.89 16.69
CA ALA A 869 11.26 -37.08 15.83
C ALA A 869 11.64 -37.14 14.34
N PHE A 870 10.92 -37.95 13.61
CA PHE A 870 11.01 -38.04 12.17
C PHE A 870 9.62 -38.18 11.56
N HIS A 871 9.39 -37.55 10.43
CA HIS A 871 8.18 -37.67 9.64
C HIS A 871 8.45 -37.57 8.15
N THR A 872 7.79 -38.43 7.38
CA THR A 872 7.64 -38.28 5.93
C THR A 872 6.31 -38.83 5.44
N SER A 873 5.64 -38.08 4.58
CA SER A 873 4.54 -38.50 3.73
C SER A 873 4.97 -38.65 2.27
N PHE A 874 6.29 -38.71 2.02
CA PHE A 874 6.92 -38.91 0.72
C PHE A 874 6.71 -37.79 -0.30
N GLU A 875 6.08 -36.69 0.05
CA GLU A 875 5.75 -35.59 -0.89
C GLU A 875 7.00 -34.99 -1.55
N GLU A 876 8.14 -34.95 -0.87
CA GLU A 876 9.41 -34.41 -1.36
C GLU A 876 10.40 -35.50 -1.80
N GLU A 877 10.09 -36.78 -1.59
CA GLU A 877 10.97 -37.89 -1.96
C GLU A 877 11.01 -38.08 -3.49
N PRO A 878 12.21 -38.06 -4.12
CA PRO A 878 12.34 -38.18 -5.57
C PRO A 878 11.81 -39.53 -6.11
N ASP A 879 12.05 -40.61 -5.38
CA ASP A 879 11.73 -41.98 -5.79
C ASP A 879 10.28 -42.40 -5.43
N ALA A 880 9.51 -41.53 -4.82
CA ALA A 880 8.14 -41.79 -4.49
C ALA A 880 7.20 -41.72 -5.70
N ILE A 881 6.22 -42.61 -5.72
CA ILE A 881 5.24 -42.72 -6.81
C ILE A 881 4.18 -41.60 -6.66
N SER A 882 4.11 -40.74 -7.66
CA SER A 882 3.07 -39.70 -7.70
C SER A 882 1.73 -40.31 -8.17
N ASP A 883 0.86 -40.63 -7.23
CA ASP A 883 -0.46 -41.18 -7.51
C ASP A 883 -1.46 -40.74 -6.39
N PRO A 884 -2.14 -39.58 -6.55
CA PRO A 884 -3.06 -39.08 -5.53
C PRO A 884 -4.21 -40.03 -5.20
N THR A 885 -4.55 -40.92 -6.11
CA THR A 885 -5.62 -41.91 -5.91
C THR A 885 -5.18 -43.10 -5.07
N SER A 886 -3.87 -43.34 -5.05
CA SER A 886 -3.26 -44.43 -4.29
C SER A 886 -2.65 -44.00 -2.95
N ALA A 887 -2.24 -42.76 -2.77
CA ALA A 887 -1.67 -42.25 -1.53
C ALA A 887 -2.66 -42.29 -0.36
N LYS A 888 -2.16 -42.58 0.85
CA LYS A 888 -2.94 -42.44 2.08
C LYS A 888 -3.12 -40.97 2.40
N THR A 889 -2.02 -40.21 2.33
CA THR A 889 -2.01 -38.75 2.52
C THR A 889 -1.33 -38.06 1.31
N GLY A 890 -1.64 -36.81 1.03
CA GLY A 890 -1.00 -36.06 -0.04
C GLY A 890 -1.22 -36.63 -1.45
N LYS A 891 -0.15 -36.62 -2.25
CA LYS A 891 -0.12 -37.06 -3.66
C LYS A 891 0.85 -38.19 -3.97
N LYS A 892 1.81 -38.42 -3.09
CA LYS A 892 2.83 -39.43 -3.30
C LYS A 892 2.75 -40.60 -2.32
N VAL A 893 3.25 -41.73 -2.72
CA VAL A 893 3.31 -42.97 -1.95
C VAL A 893 4.56 -43.71 -2.29
N PHE A 894 5.16 -44.43 -1.36
CA PHE A 894 6.34 -45.23 -1.60
C PHE A 894 5.98 -46.73 -1.74
N TYR A 895 6.63 -47.44 -2.67
CA TYR A 895 6.46 -48.89 -2.85
C TYR A 895 7.81 -49.60 -2.72
N GLY A 896 7.84 -50.59 -1.87
CA GLY A 896 9.03 -51.38 -1.64
C GLY A 896 9.64 -51.14 -0.27
N PRO A 897 10.86 -51.71 -0.02
CA PRO A 897 11.58 -51.47 1.24
C PRO A 897 12.09 -50.04 1.30
N TYR A 898 11.71 -49.34 2.38
CA TYR A 898 12.19 -48.00 2.67
C TYR A 898 13.09 -48.02 3.91
N SER A 899 14.30 -47.53 3.77
CA SER A 899 15.28 -47.48 4.84
C SER A 899 15.31 -46.13 5.50
N ILE A 900 14.81 -46.05 6.72
CA ILE A 900 14.79 -44.84 7.55
C ILE A 900 16.19 -44.68 8.17
N ASP A 901 16.85 -43.58 7.95
CA ASP A 901 18.11 -43.24 8.60
C ASP A 901 17.82 -42.85 10.08
N LEU A 902 18.38 -43.65 11.01
CA LEU A 902 18.26 -43.38 12.44
C LEU A 902 19.45 -42.61 13.02
N GLN A 903 20.47 -42.26 12.23
CA GLN A 903 21.71 -41.61 12.71
C GLN A 903 21.42 -40.23 13.28
N ASN A 904 20.34 -39.60 12.83
CA ASN A 904 19.90 -38.30 13.28
C ASN A 904 18.95 -38.33 14.49
N LEU A 905 18.62 -39.51 15.02
CA LEU A 905 17.77 -39.65 16.20
C LEU A 905 18.62 -39.90 17.43
N ASP A 906 18.17 -39.35 18.56
CA ASP A 906 18.70 -39.65 19.87
C ASP A 906 18.57 -41.10 20.26
N ARG A 907 19.39 -41.53 21.23
CA ARG A 907 19.24 -42.86 21.84
C ARG A 907 17.95 -42.94 22.62
N GLY A 908 17.25 -44.02 22.46
CA GLY A 908 16.01 -44.26 23.19
C GLY A 908 15.05 -45.19 22.48
N SER A 909 13.94 -45.39 23.14
CA SER A 909 12.81 -46.18 22.63
C SER A 909 11.81 -45.28 21.96
N TYR A 910 11.46 -45.58 20.74
CA TYR A 910 10.56 -44.81 19.91
C TYR A 910 9.35 -45.62 19.45
N LEU A 911 8.24 -44.94 19.28
CA LEU A 911 7.06 -45.42 18.60
C LEU A 911 7.20 -45.09 17.11
N LEU A 912 7.33 -46.13 16.26
CA LEU A 912 7.25 -45.99 14.80
C LEU A 912 5.84 -46.35 14.38
N THR A 913 5.16 -45.45 13.69
CA THR A 913 3.85 -45.71 13.08
C THR A 913 3.90 -45.39 11.60
N TYR A 914 3.20 -46.17 10.79
CA TYR A 914 3.02 -45.89 9.36
C TYR A 914 1.80 -46.64 8.84
N TRP A 915 1.34 -46.26 7.66
CA TRP A 915 0.27 -46.98 6.95
C TRP A 915 0.90 -47.85 5.86
N GLN A 916 0.34 -49.08 5.70
CA GLN A 916 0.74 -49.98 4.63
C GLN A 916 -0.44 -50.65 3.97
N ARG A 917 -0.27 -51.09 2.71
CA ARG A 917 -1.27 -51.87 1.97
C ARG A 917 -0.62 -52.77 0.90
N THR A 918 -1.30 -53.88 0.54
CA THR A 918 -0.95 -54.75 -0.57
C THR A 918 -1.63 -54.21 -1.85
N GLY A 919 -0.82 -54.00 -2.88
CA GLY A 919 -1.32 -53.53 -4.18
C GLY A 919 -1.89 -52.09 -4.17
N ARG A 920 -2.15 -51.57 -5.36
CA ARG A 920 -2.62 -50.17 -5.56
C ARG A 920 -3.99 -49.89 -5.01
N THR A 921 -4.89 -50.86 -4.91
CA THR A 921 -6.27 -50.70 -4.52
C THR A 921 -6.61 -51.40 -3.20
N GLY A 922 -5.61 -51.93 -2.49
CA GLY A 922 -5.78 -52.56 -1.19
C GLY A 922 -6.22 -51.61 -0.10
N THR A 923 -6.82 -52.13 0.99
CA THR A 923 -7.15 -51.33 2.15
C THR A 923 -5.91 -50.94 2.92
N TRP A 924 -5.82 -49.69 3.32
CA TRP A 924 -4.76 -49.20 4.18
C TRP A 924 -4.89 -49.75 5.61
N THR A 925 -3.85 -50.34 6.13
CA THR A 925 -3.75 -50.82 7.51
C THR A 925 -2.67 -50.07 8.27
N PRO A 926 -2.93 -49.60 9.48
CA PRO A 926 -1.92 -48.98 10.33
C PRO A 926 -0.95 -50.06 10.84
N VAL A 927 0.30 -49.69 10.95
CA VAL A 927 1.37 -50.48 11.58
C VAL A 927 1.94 -49.65 12.72
N GLU A 928 2.09 -50.27 13.86
CA GLU A 928 2.72 -49.69 15.03
C GLU A 928 3.77 -50.66 15.58
N GLN A 929 4.96 -50.14 15.84
CA GLN A 929 6.06 -50.92 16.39
C GLN A 929 7.00 -50.08 17.23
N THR A 930 7.60 -50.72 18.24
CA THR A 930 8.67 -50.10 19.00
C THR A 930 10.01 -50.33 18.34
N ILE A 931 10.81 -49.27 18.22
CA ILE A 931 12.19 -49.34 17.75
C ILE A 931 13.14 -48.78 18.80
N GLU A 932 14.31 -49.38 18.91
CA GLU A 932 15.39 -48.94 19.80
C GLU A 932 16.50 -48.30 18.99
N VAL A 933 16.86 -47.07 19.34
CA VAL A 933 18.01 -46.35 18.78
C VAL A 933 19.17 -46.45 19.74
N GLY A 934 20.24 -47.20 19.35
CA GLY A 934 21.40 -47.49 20.19
C GLY A 934 22.59 -46.56 20.00
N TYR A 935 23.80 -47.02 20.34
CA TYR A 935 25.05 -46.24 20.22
C TYR A 935 25.56 -46.05 18.80
N ASP A 936 25.32 -47.01 17.90
CA ASP A 936 25.65 -46.95 16.47
C ASP A 936 24.36 -47.15 15.64
N PRO A 937 23.46 -46.16 15.65
CA PRO A 937 22.25 -46.32 14.89
C PRO A 937 22.58 -46.37 13.38
N THR A 938 22.04 -47.36 12.72
CA THR A 938 22.18 -47.51 11.26
C THR A 938 20.86 -47.06 10.59
N THR A 939 20.25 -47.97 9.90
CA THR A 939 18.97 -47.79 9.22
C THR A 939 17.96 -48.80 9.75
N HIS A 940 16.68 -48.36 9.78
CA HIS A 940 15.56 -49.27 10.03
C HIS A 940 14.74 -49.41 8.76
N THR A 941 14.58 -50.60 8.25
CA THR A 941 13.91 -50.87 6.98
C THR A 941 12.48 -51.37 7.21
N ILE A 942 11.53 -50.70 6.56
CA ILE A 942 10.10 -51.04 6.60
C ILE A 942 9.55 -51.24 5.17
N GLY A 943 8.32 -51.69 5.06
CA GLY A 943 7.56 -51.74 3.80
C GLY A 943 7.70 -53.10 3.08
N GLY A 944 8.90 -53.53 2.68
CA GLY A 944 9.05 -54.79 1.93
C GLY A 944 8.31 -54.77 0.59
N SER A 945 7.26 -55.58 0.42
CA SER A 945 6.44 -55.64 -0.80
C SER A 945 5.11 -54.85 -0.68
N TYR A 946 5.07 -53.90 0.17
CA TYR A 946 3.89 -53.05 0.42
C TYR A 946 4.03 -51.64 -0.14
N TYR A 947 2.91 -50.98 -0.41
CA TYR A 947 2.81 -49.54 -0.46
C TYR A 947 2.82 -48.99 0.95
N ILE A 948 3.61 -47.97 1.24
CA ILE A 948 3.72 -47.35 2.58
C ILE A 948 3.56 -45.86 2.45
N ASP A 949 3.00 -45.24 3.51
CA ASP A 949 2.78 -43.81 3.59
C ASP A 949 2.70 -43.37 5.06
N GLU A 950 2.85 -42.04 5.29
CA GLU A 950 2.65 -41.40 6.57
C GLU A 950 3.49 -42.00 7.70
N ILE A 951 4.82 -42.01 7.53
CA ILE A 951 5.76 -42.51 8.52
C ILE A 951 5.95 -41.49 9.63
N ARG A 952 5.84 -41.92 10.89
CA ARG A 952 6.08 -41.13 12.07
C ARG A 952 6.97 -41.89 13.05
N ILE A 953 7.99 -41.21 13.58
CA ILE A 953 8.80 -41.72 14.68
C ILE A 953 8.81 -40.68 15.78
N ILE A 954 8.39 -41.03 16.99
CA ILE A 954 8.34 -40.15 18.16
C ILE A 954 8.61 -40.93 19.44
N PRO A 955 9.08 -40.31 20.53
CA PRO A 955 9.07 -40.90 21.86
C PRO A 955 7.65 -41.33 22.27
N TYR A 956 7.54 -42.30 23.17
CA TYR A 956 6.24 -42.82 23.63
C TYR A 956 5.33 -41.78 24.30
N ASP A 957 5.90 -40.80 24.94
CA ASP A 957 5.18 -39.73 25.65
C ASP A 957 4.97 -38.48 24.78
N ALA A 958 5.41 -38.51 23.53
CA ALA A 958 5.22 -37.44 22.55
C ALA A 958 3.93 -37.62 21.74
N ARG A 959 3.50 -36.55 21.09
CA ARG A 959 2.33 -36.50 20.19
C ARG A 959 2.69 -35.80 18.92
N MET A 960 2.28 -36.33 17.79
CA MET A 960 2.55 -35.73 16.48
C MET A 960 1.25 -35.58 15.66
N THR A 961 1.02 -34.38 15.17
CA THR A 961 0.01 -34.06 14.15
C THR A 961 0.72 -33.73 12.84
N THR A 962 0.32 -34.34 11.74
CA THR A 962 1.00 -34.21 10.45
C THR A 962 0.09 -33.60 9.37
N TYR A 963 0.72 -33.00 8.39
CA TYR A 963 0.01 -32.27 7.33
C TYR A 963 0.60 -32.56 5.97
N THR A 964 -0.26 -32.66 4.97
CA THR A 964 0.14 -32.60 3.56
C THR A 964 -0.57 -31.44 2.87
N TYR A 965 0.04 -30.94 1.81
CA TYR A 965 -0.47 -29.79 1.10
C TYR A 965 -0.55 -30.02 -0.39
N PHE A 966 -1.46 -29.30 -0.99
CA PHE A 966 -1.41 -28.93 -2.38
C PHE A 966 -0.83 -27.52 -2.43
N PRO A 967 0.49 -27.40 -2.67
CA PRO A 967 1.14 -26.11 -2.59
C PRO A 967 0.39 -25.04 -3.41
N GLY A 968 0.28 -23.81 -2.89
CA GLY A 968 -0.48 -22.73 -3.53
C GLY A 968 -1.99 -22.78 -3.38
N ILE A 969 -2.54 -23.91 -2.96
CA ILE A 969 -3.99 -24.06 -2.78
C ILE A 969 -4.34 -24.21 -1.31
N GLY A 970 -3.78 -25.24 -0.65
CA GLY A 970 -4.10 -25.46 0.75
C GLY A 970 -3.74 -26.87 1.25
N LYS A 971 -4.12 -27.13 2.49
CA LYS A 971 -3.91 -28.41 3.16
C LYS A 971 -4.76 -29.50 2.50
N THR A 972 -4.15 -30.64 2.14
CA THR A 972 -4.84 -31.79 1.55
C THR A 972 -5.17 -32.87 2.57
N SER A 973 -4.38 -32.98 3.65
CA SER A 973 -4.70 -33.83 4.78
C SER A 973 -4.15 -33.28 6.09
N GLU A 974 -4.80 -33.67 7.16
CA GLU A 974 -4.36 -33.52 8.54
C GLU A 974 -4.57 -34.83 9.27
N THR A 975 -3.51 -35.40 9.79
CA THR A 975 -3.58 -36.64 10.57
C THR A 975 -3.29 -36.30 12.02
N ASP A 976 -4.25 -36.52 12.90
CA ASP A 976 -4.14 -36.21 14.33
C ASP A 976 -3.19 -37.13 15.09
N THR A 977 -3.05 -36.87 16.39
CA THR A 977 -2.19 -37.63 17.29
C THR A 977 -2.63 -39.09 17.46
N ASN A 978 -3.86 -39.48 17.06
CA ASN A 978 -4.37 -40.84 17.10
C ASN A 978 -4.30 -41.54 15.72
N GLY A 979 -3.66 -40.92 14.75
CA GLY A 979 -3.55 -41.41 13.38
C GLY A 979 -4.83 -41.28 12.54
N MET A 980 -5.80 -40.50 13.01
CA MET A 980 -7.03 -40.24 12.27
C MET A 980 -6.86 -39.08 11.29
N THR A 981 -7.10 -39.36 10.00
CA THR A 981 -6.87 -38.38 8.92
C THR A 981 -8.16 -37.68 8.52
N THR A 982 -8.09 -36.35 8.46
CA THR A 982 -9.11 -35.49 7.81
C THR A 982 -8.56 -35.08 6.46
N TYR A 983 -9.37 -35.23 5.41
CA TYR A 983 -9.02 -34.90 4.03
C TYR A 983 -9.70 -33.64 3.55
N TYR A 984 -8.99 -32.85 2.73
CA TYR A 984 -9.47 -31.62 2.10
C TYR A 984 -9.32 -31.75 0.59
N GLU A 985 -10.41 -31.64 -0.12
CA GLU A 985 -10.44 -31.78 -1.58
C GLU A 985 -10.79 -30.44 -2.23
N TYR A 986 -10.10 -30.12 -3.28
CA TYR A 986 -10.23 -28.85 -3.99
C TYR A 986 -10.66 -29.09 -5.43
N ASP A 987 -11.42 -28.12 -5.97
CA ASP A 987 -11.67 -28.09 -7.40
C ASP A 987 -10.43 -27.61 -8.16
N ARG A 988 -10.50 -27.64 -9.48
CA ARG A 988 -9.39 -27.23 -10.36
C ARG A 988 -8.99 -25.75 -10.20
N PHE A 989 -9.88 -24.92 -9.67
CA PHE A 989 -9.63 -23.51 -9.39
C PHE A 989 -9.09 -23.27 -7.97
N GLY A 990 -8.81 -24.31 -7.22
CA GLY A 990 -8.25 -24.25 -5.86
C GLY A 990 -9.27 -23.94 -4.77
N ARG A 991 -10.59 -24.12 -5.02
CA ARG A 991 -11.61 -23.92 -4.00
C ARG A 991 -11.91 -25.23 -3.30
N LEU A 992 -12.06 -25.19 -1.97
CA LEU A 992 -12.39 -26.35 -1.14
C LEU A 992 -13.79 -26.86 -1.48
N ILE A 993 -13.89 -28.08 -1.99
CA ILE A 993 -15.17 -28.69 -2.37
C ILE A 993 -15.66 -29.74 -1.38
N ARG A 994 -14.75 -30.36 -0.63
CA ARG A 994 -15.12 -31.40 0.32
C ARG A 994 -14.13 -31.51 1.47
N ILE A 995 -14.67 -31.80 2.66
CA ILE A 995 -13.91 -32.25 3.84
C ILE A 995 -14.42 -33.61 4.17
N SER A 996 -13.52 -34.59 4.34
CA SER A 996 -13.88 -36.01 4.62
C SER A 996 -13.13 -36.54 5.84
N ASP A 997 -13.72 -37.55 6.49
CA ASP A 997 -13.08 -38.26 7.61
C ASP A 997 -11.99 -39.26 7.15
N ASN A 998 -11.38 -39.97 8.08
CA ASN A 998 -10.34 -40.97 7.84
C ASN A 998 -10.79 -42.12 6.86
N ASN A 999 -12.07 -42.37 6.72
CA ASN A 999 -12.62 -43.36 5.82
C ASN A 999 -13.12 -42.76 4.50
N ARG A 1000 -12.79 -41.50 4.24
CA ARG A 1000 -13.23 -40.72 3.09
C ARG A 1000 -14.74 -40.44 3.06
N ASN A 1001 -15.46 -40.60 4.19
CA ASN A 1001 -16.85 -40.19 4.26
C ASN A 1001 -16.94 -38.66 4.33
N PRO A 1002 -17.86 -38.04 3.58
CA PRO A 1002 -17.95 -36.58 3.57
C PRO A 1002 -18.49 -36.04 4.90
N LEU A 1003 -17.72 -35.18 5.56
CA LEU A 1003 -18.13 -34.41 6.73
C LEU A 1003 -18.84 -33.12 6.33
N LYS A 1004 -18.27 -32.44 5.27
CA LYS A 1004 -18.82 -31.23 4.69
C LYS A 1004 -18.59 -31.23 3.18
N ALA A 1005 -19.55 -30.72 2.42
CA ALA A 1005 -19.41 -30.51 0.98
C ALA A 1005 -19.82 -29.08 0.63
N TYR A 1006 -19.09 -28.47 -0.33
CA TYR A 1006 -19.33 -27.14 -0.81
C TYR A 1006 -19.59 -27.19 -2.33
N SER A 1007 -20.62 -26.49 -2.77
CA SER A 1007 -20.86 -26.29 -4.20
C SER A 1007 -20.78 -24.80 -4.54
N TYR A 1008 -20.12 -24.49 -5.65
CA TYR A 1008 -19.97 -23.13 -6.14
C TYR A 1008 -20.81 -22.97 -7.41
N GLN A 1009 -21.84 -22.14 -7.34
CA GLN A 1009 -22.66 -21.83 -8.50
C GLN A 1009 -22.12 -20.60 -9.20
N ILE A 1010 -21.82 -20.72 -10.48
CA ILE A 1010 -21.36 -19.65 -11.35
C ILE A 1010 -22.36 -19.52 -12.48
N LYS A 1011 -22.81 -18.31 -12.73
CA LYS A 1011 -23.68 -18.01 -13.86
C LYS A 1011 -22.84 -18.00 -15.13
N GLN A 1012 -23.10 -18.93 -16.02
CA GLN A 1012 -22.48 -18.98 -17.36
C GLN A 1012 -22.89 -17.79 -18.22
#